data_e293c3f0dca84310edaf513956d020a8
#
_entry.id   e293c3f0dca84310edaf513956d020a8
#
_cell.length_a   1.000
_cell.length_b   1.000
_cell.length_c   1.000
_cell.angle_alpha   90.00
_cell.angle_beta   90.00
_cell.angle_gamma   90.00
#
_symmetry.space_group_name_H-M   'P 1'
#
loop_
_entity.id
_entity.type
_entity.pdbx_description
1 polymer ?
#
loop_
_entity_poly.entity_id
_entity_poly.type
_entity_poly.pdbx_seq_one_letter_code
_entity_poly.pdbx_strand_id
1 'polypeptide(L)'
;MTTWLYGQQKIDNPVLPGVADAGVMKFNGRYYIGGVSTRGDFYVSKDLVKWEGPIHVFSMNNEWATKFGIGDEQIHANDMHYLNGEFHLYWSVNHWSRERNVVHIAHAVAENPLGPYEEPVKDTWFENRIDAHLFVDDDARLYFYMVKFTDGNTIWARPMKDPYTFEGEPKYIFASQPGNWETIDNKVIEGPWVIKYRNRYYMMYNANHTSTRWGNYALGVAEAEGPLQFNSGNKYPFPVVQSNQISLEESFVDLLKYRDNGVFNYSLETTASDWYQTGFDASSWRKGKPGFGFPVTQNATVKKVKTNWREGPCRLRKIFTYHKTRNGNLSMRINHDGAARVYLNGTLIYEKERGDYIHVDLRDKRHLLNEGDNLLAVEGQPGRRSCFLDIALFDMKDQVADDILYTPGQPNILRGPNGFEWWLIYMANKNAEPRGQYINRVHFFNKRLTVDAVTGKNTSGDHPLPAKPTFQYLSDNNQSLPARNQTINSIPSTHYYFEANVKLQGKGSKGGIIAWKSDDNNWLEIQIDAQNNRWVYMLRENGKTQTNVFPLPVDFRPNVFHKLSVFKNHTDFTVMMDDLPAPGKSLIQTSFAGKGLPGIRSDDANAQFDGIAYTIGWDEFDEGVRGWQRLEAVDILQRLEAVDTLQRLEAVDTWRALKGDLLDGYEISVQVDGGAGKGVAGVYPVYIDSDNYLKAAVDFSNGHLVVSGKNQGQGIEKQNISLSGIKVHYANMVFSDFMERHFIFDTPTTLDAILFDKEAIYRSDTIIENIHDLYHIYYMKDGRPQPIDRFRKADWEHPGQSRIEFPAVETTELIFVNKVAENENFVMRDFSLQKVWVNEVVKQQYNLRAVKNNGKIVFFVDGKEVYRLPANFQPSRVGLFSAGTKASFNGITLFHLPD
;
A
#
# COMPACT_ATOMS: atom_id res chain seq x y z
N MET A 1 3.70 42.57 -8.39
CA MET A 1 2.66 41.55 -8.15
C MET A 1 3.32 40.19 -8.40
N THR A 2 3.72 39.51 -7.35
CA THR A 2 4.31 38.16 -7.39
C THR A 2 3.14 37.20 -7.35
N THR A 3 2.76 36.64 -8.49
CA THR A 3 1.83 35.52 -8.58
C THR A 3 2.50 34.30 -7.95
N TRP A 4 2.06 33.92 -6.78
CA TRP A 4 2.36 32.63 -6.21
C TRP A 4 1.68 31.57 -7.09
N LEU A 5 2.47 30.87 -7.90
CA LEU A 5 2.05 29.63 -8.54
C LEU A 5 1.81 28.59 -7.42
N TYR A 6 0.57 28.39 -7.04
CA TYR A 6 0.16 27.22 -6.24
C TYR A 6 0.35 25.99 -7.14
N GLY A 7 1.53 25.39 -7.09
CA GLY A 7 1.76 24.06 -7.62
C GLY A 7 0.86 23.10 -6.84
N GLN A 8 0.22 22.16 -7.53
CA GLN A 8 -0.47 21.04 -6.88
C GLN A 8 0.51 20.39 -5.92
N GLN A 9 0.18 20.39 -4.62
CA GLN A 9 1.02 19.75 -3.63
C GLN A 9 0.96 18.24 -3.89
N LYS A 10 2.12 17.62 -4.01
CA LYS A 10 2.25 16.18 -4.18
C LYS A 10 2.52 15.50 -2.84
N ILE A 11 2.26 14.20 -2.76
CA ILE A 11 2.63 13.39 -1.62
C ILE A 11 4.16 13.40 -1.47
N ASP A 12 4.64 13.72 -0.28
CA ASP A 12 6.05 13.64 0.11
C ASP A 12 6.18 12.65 1.28
N ASN A 13 6.37 11.38 0.95
CA ASN A 13 6.54 10.32 1.93
C ASN A 13 7.97 10.33 2.52
N PRO A 14 8.15 10.03 3.83
CA PRO A 14 7.13 9.67 4.82
C PRO A 14 6.32 10.87 5.32
N VAL A 15 5.00 10.73 5.43
CA VAL A 15 4.11 11.78 5.96
C VAL A 15 4.23 11.93 7.48
N LEU A 16 4.70 10.90 8.18
CA LEU A 16 4.99 10.92 9.62
C LEU A 16 6.29 10.16 9.90
N PRO A 17 7.45 10.86 9.92
CA PRO A 17 8.73 10.23 10.23
C PRO A 17 8.81 9.73 11.68
N GLY A 18 9.59 8.65 11.91
CA GLY A 18 9.90 8.15 13.24
C GLY A 18 8.81 7.28 13.90
N VAL A 19 7.70 7.03 13.24
CA VAL A 19 6.60 6.18 13.74
C VAL A 19 6.60 4.84 12.99
N ALA A 20 6.72 3.75 13.72
CA ALA A 20 6.71 2.37 13.20
C ALA A 20 5.54 1.57 13.78
N ASP A 21 5.20 0.47 13.12
CA ASP A 21 4.20 -0.53 13.56
C ASP A 21 2.88 0.11 14.05
N ALA A 22 2.39 1.10 13.28
CA ALA A 22 1.27 1.93 13.71
C ALA A 22 -0.09 1.37 13.32
N GLY A 23 -1.06 1.51 14.22
CA GLY A 23 -2.49 1.41 13.91
C GLY A 23 -3.10 2.77 13.64
N VAL A 24 -4.06 2.84 12.74
CA VAL A 24 -4.74 4.07 12.36
C VAL A 24 -6.25 3.91 12.45
N MET A 25 -6.94 4.90 13.05
CA MET A 25 -8.40 4.94 13.14
C MET A 25 -8.92 6.27 12.61
N LYS A 26 -10.07 6.27 11.92
CA LYS A 26 -10.83 7.49 11.58
C LYS A 26 -12.01 7.66 12.54
N PHE A 27 -12.10 8.80 13.18
CA PHE A 27 -13.22 9.15 14.06
C PHE A 27 -13.54 10.65 13.99
N ASN A 28 -14.81 11.02 13.89
CA ASN A 28 -15.29 12.39 13.78
C ASN A 28 -14.52 13.23 12.74
N GLY A 29 -14.26 12.64 11.56
CA GLY A 29 -13.55 13.30 10.47
C GLY A 29 -12.04 13.50 10.69
N ARG A 30 -11.47 12.94 11.76
CA ARG A 30 -10.05 12.99 12.10
C ARG A 30 -9.45 11.59 12.09
N TYR A 31 -8.15 11.52 11.87
CA TYR A 31 -7.34 10.30 11.91
C TYR A 31 -6.44 10.32 13.13
N TYR A 32 -6.37 9.20 13.82
CA TYR A 32 -5.55 8.99 15.01
C TYR A 32 -4.57 7.86 14.73
N ILE A 33 -3.29 8.06 15.04
CA ILE A 33 -2.22 7.10 14.76
C ILE A 33 -1.27 6.97 15.95
N GLY A 34 -0.90 5.75 16.30
CA GLY A 34 0.14 5.44 17.28
C GLY A 34 0.88 4.17 16.94
N GLY A 35 2.09 3.98 17.47
CA GLY A 35 2.92 2.82 17.16
C GLY A 35 4.05 2.62 18.17
N VAL A 36 4.89 1.59 17.96
CA VAL A 36 5.97 1.19 18.88
C VAL A 36 6.96 2.31 19.22
N SER A 37 7.29 3.12 18.24
CA SER A 37 8.21 4.25 18.45
C SER A 37 7.61 5.41 19.23
N THR A 38 6.30 5.42 19.44
CA THR A 38 5.59 6.47 20.15
C THR A 38 5.38 6.20 21.64
N ARG A 39 5.62 4.98 22.10
CA ARG A 39 5.51 4.58 23.52
C ARG A 39 4.20 4.99 24.18
N GLY A 40 3.07 4.77 23.49
CA GLY A 40 1.75 5.19 23.95
C GLY A 40 1.38 6.64 23.62
N ASP A 41 2.16 7.29 22.80
CA ASP A 41 1.85 8.60 22.25
C ASP A 41 1.14 8.47 20.90
N PHE A 42 0.15 9.32 20.68
CA PHE A 42 -0.61 9.36 19.42
C PHE A 42 -0.39 10.69 18.70
N TYR A 43 -0.70 10.65 17.41
CA TYR A 43 -0.77 11.83 16.55
C TYR A 43 -2.16 11.92 15.93
N VAL A 44 -2.58 13.15 15.58
CA VAL A 44 -3.89 13.44 14.99
C VAL A 44 -3.72 14.15 13.67
N SER A 45 -4.52 13.76 12.66
CA SER A 45 -4.53 14.42 11.34
C SER A 45 -5.97 14.67 10.86
N LYS A 46 -6.15 15.73 10.08
CA LYS A 46 -7.41 16.03 9.37
C LYS A 46 -7.37 15.60 7.89
N ASP A 47 -6.17 15.24 7.38
CA ASP A 47 -5.91 15.04 5.95
C ASP A 47 -4.98 13.86 5.61
N LEU A 48 -4.55 13.06 6.60
CA LEU A 48 -3.57 11.97 6.47
C LEU A 48 -2.13 12.42 6.14
N VAL A 49 -1.90 13.70 5.94
CA VAL A 49 -0.60 14.26 5.51
C VAL A 49 0.07 15.04 6.63
N LYS A 50 -0.70 15.89 7.30
CA LYS A 50 -0.20 16.72 8.40
C LYS A 50 -0.65 16.14 9.73
N TRP A 51 0.31 15.82 10.58
CA TRP A 51 0.09 15.18 11.86
C TRP A 51 0.49 16.10 13.02
N GLU A 52 -0.40 16.25 13.97
CA GLU A 52 -0.22 17.02 15.22
C GLU A 52 0.03 16.05 16.37
N GLY A 53 1.04 16.30 17.18
CA GLY A 53 1.44 15.45 18.30
C GLY A 53 2.95 15.56 18.57
N PRO A 54 3.54 14.70 19.40
CA PRO A 54 2.92 13.56 20.08
C PRO A 54 2.00 13.96 21.25
N ILE A 55 0.94 13.18 21.47
CA ILE A 55 0.02 13.31 22.60
C ILE A 55 0.05 11.99 23.37
N HIS A 56 0.47 12.02 24.63
CA HIS A 56 0.51 10.80 25.45
C HIS A 56 -0.91 10.37 25.84
N VAL A 57 -1.28 9.13 25.48
CA VAL A 57 -2.65 8.62 25.66
C VAL A 57 -2.74 7.48 26.67
N PHE A 58 -1.67 6.69 26.85
CA PHE A 58 -1.62 5.66 27.88
C PHE A 58 -0.20 5.17 28.16
N SER A 59 -0.03 4.56 29.34
CA SER A 59 1.13 3.74 29.68
C SER A 59 0.66 2.35 30.09
N MET A 60 1.39 1.33 29.63
CA MET A 60 1.11 -0.07 29.90
C MET A 60 1.18 -0.35 31.42
N ASN A 61 0.13 -0.96 31.99
CA ASN A 61 0.05 -1.25 33.41
C ASN A 61 -0.44 -2.67 33.73
N ASN A 62 -0.38 -3.59 32.76
CA ASN A 62 -0.70 -4.99 33.02
C ASN A 62 0.37 -5.68 33.86
N GLU A 63 -0.07 -6.59 34.74
CA GLU A 63 0.82 -7.30 35.67
C GLU A 63 1.61 -8.42 34.99
N TRP A 64 1.09 -9.01 33.91
CA TRP A 64 1.73 -10.13 33.23
C TRP A 64 3.01 -9.74 32.46
N ALA A 65 3.19 -8.46 32.10
CA ALA A 65 4.38 -7.94 31.45
C ALA A 65 5.21 -7.03 32.38
N THR A 66 4.57 -6.06 33.07
CA THR A 66 5.27 -5.03 33.86
C THR A 66 6.01 -5.60 35.06
N LYS A 67 5.54 -6.71 35.64
CA LYS A 67 6.27 -7.41 36.71
C LYS A 67 7.66 -7.93 36.31
N PHE A 68 7.95 -7.99 35.03
CA PHE A 68 9.26 -8.35 34.49
C PHE A 68 10.07 -7.15 34.03
N GLY A 69 9.65 -5.92 34.36
CA GLY A 69 10.32 -4.69 33.95
C GLY A 69 10.11 -4.34 32.46
N ILE A 70 9.08 -4.90 31.84
CA ILE A 70 8.70 -4.59 30.46
C ILE A 70 7.80 -3.36 30.50
N GLY A 71 8.13 -2.31 29.74
CA GLY A 71 7.40 -1.04 29.72
C GLY A 71 6.90 -0.66 28.34
N ASP A 72 6.56 0.61 28.18
CA ASP A 72 5.90 1.16 26.99
C ASP A 72 6.73 1.02 25.70
N GLU A 73 8.02 0.75 25.80
CA GLU A 73 8.89 0.44 24.65
C GLU A 73 8.50 -0.86 23.93
N GLN A 74 7.59 -1.64 24.52
CA GLN A 74 7.07 -2.89 23.95
C GLN A 74 5.63 -2.77 23.42
N ILE A 75 5.13 -1.56 23.21
CA ILE A 75 3.85 -1.33 22.54
C ILE A 75 4.06 -1.41 21.03
N HIS A 76 3.70 -2.55 20.43
CA HIS A 76 3.90 -2.84 19.00
C HIS A 76 2.58 -3.11 18.29
N ALA A 77 2.56 -2.87 16.98
CA ALA A 77 1.52 -3.33 16.06
C ALA A 77 0.10 -3.18 16.63
N ASN A 78 -0.25 -1.94 16.97
CA ASN A 78 -1.54 -1.67 17.56
C ASN A 78 -2.64 -1.53 16.51
N ASP A 79 -3.86 -1.86 16.91
CA ASP A 79 -5.08 -1.67 16.16
C ASP A 79 -6.10 -0.91 17.01
N MET A 80 -6.88 -0.02 16.40
CA MET A 80 -7.78 0.89 17.09
C MET A 80 -9.16 0.90 16.46
N HIS A 81 -10.20 0.78 17.29
CA HIS A 81 -11.60 0.82 16.86
C HIS A 81 -12.46 1.66 17.79
N TYR A 82 -13.42 2.34 17.22
CA TYR A 82 -14.52 2.96 17.97
C TYR A 82 -15.77 2.12 17.80
N LEU A 83 -16.27 1.57 18.91
CA LEU A 83 -17.44 0.71 18.92
C LEU A 83 -18.41 1.17 20.01
N ASN A 84 -19.59 1.64 19.58
CA ASN A 84 -20.69 1.99 20.47
C ASN A 84 -20.29 2.84 21.70
N GLY A 85 -19.43 3.85 21.49
CA GLY A 85 -19.04 4.81 22.53
C GLY A 85 -17.75 4.49 23.25
N GLU A 86 -17.08 3.39 22.92
CA GLU A 86 -15.79 3.03 23.49
C GLU A 86 -14.72 2.94 22.42
N PHE A 87 -13.52 3.41 22.73
CA PHE A 87 -12.34 3.26 21.92
C PHE A 87 -11.57 2.04 22.41
N HIS A 88 -11.39 1.06 21.54
CA HIS A 88 -10.65 -0.17 21.81
C HIS A 88 -9.27 -0.06 21.18
N LEU A 89 -8.24 -0.33 21.97
CA LEU A 89 -6.85 -0.39 21.56
C LEU A 89 -6.32 -1.79 21.85
N TYR A 90 -5.93 -2.51 20.80
CA TYR A 90 -5.23 -3.79 20.90
C TYR A 90 -3.78 -3.58 20.49
N TRP A 91 -2.83 -4.15 21.21
CA TRP A 91 -1.40 -4.04 20.84
C TRP A 91 -0.63 -5.29 21.23
N SER A 92 0.54 -5.46 20.66
CA SER A 92 1.43 -6.57 20.92
C SER A 92 2.52 -6.16 21.91
N VAL A 93 2.68 -6.89 23.00
CA VAL A 93 3.93 -6.93 23.75
C VAL A 93 4.83 -7.93 23.04
N ASN A 94 6.00 -7.49 22.55
CA ASN A 94 6.90 -8.31 21.72
C ASN A 94 8.30 -8.37 22.34
N HIS A 95 8.39 -8.85 23.58
CA HIS A 95 9.63 -8.92 24.35
C HIS A 95 10.27 -10.30 24.28
N TRP A 96 11.40 -10.38 23.59
CA TRP A 96 12.23 -11.58 23.47
C TRP A 96 13.44 -11.49 24.37
N SER A 97 13.59 -12.41 25.30
CA SER A 97 14.77 -12.47 26.17
C SER A 97 15.27 -13.90 26.39
N ARG A 98 16.58 -14.06 26.73
CA ARG A 98 17.15 -15.38 27.05
C ARG A 98 16.46 -16.03 28.25
N GLU A 99 16.01 -15.21 29.16
CA GLU A 99 15.41 -15.67 30.40
C GLU A 99 13.91 -15.95 30.24
N ARG A 100 13.23 -15.12 29.43
CA ARG A 100 11.78 -15.23 29.25
C ARG A 100 11.30 -14.48 28.00
N ASN A 101 10.46 -15.14 27.22
CA ASN A 101 9.70 -14.50 26.15
C ASN A 101 8.33 -14.06 26.70
N VAL A 102 8.00 -12.78 26.51
CA VAL A 102 6.66 -12.22 26.79
C VAL A 102 6.17 -11.63 25.48
N VAL A 103 5.37 -12.43 24.75
CA VAL A 103 4.93 -12.13 23.40
C VAL A 103 3.45 -12.42 23.29
N HIS A 104 2.63 -11.42 23.63
CA HIS A 104 1.17 -11.56 23.70
C HIS A 104 0.48 -10.25 23.33
N ILE A 105 -0.79 -10.35 22.94
CA ILE A 105 -1.67 -9.22 22.66
C ILE A 105 -2.33 -8.76 23.96
N ALA A 106 -2.34 -7.45 24.16
CA ALA A 106 -3.03 -6.76 25.24
C ALA A 106 -4.21 -5.95 24.68
N HIS A 107 -5.11 -5.51 25.57
CA HIS A 107 -6.29 -4.74 25.23
C HIS A 107 -6.50 -3.62 26.23
N ALA A 108 -6.79 -2.42 25.77
CA ALA A 108 -7.18 -1.27 26.59
C ALA A 108 -8.37 -0.54 25.97
N VAL A 109 -9.08 0.22 26.78
CA VAL A 109 -10.30 0.96 26.41
C VAL A 109 -10.26 2.39 26.91
N ALA A 110 -10.96 3.29 26.21
CA ALA A 110 -11.12 4.69 26.60
C ALA A 110 -12.50 5.22 26.16
N GLU A 111 -12.97 6.29 26.81
CA GLU A 111 -14.14 7.06 26.37
C GLU A 111 -13.79 8.15 25.35
N ASN A 112 -12.51 8.48 25.21
CA ASN A 112 -12.01 9.50 24.28
C ASN A 112 -10.92 8.94 23.37
N PRO A 113 -10.82 9.37 22.12
CA PRO A 113 -9.82 8.84 21.18
C PRO A 113 -8.36 9.11 21.62
N LEU A 114 -8.16 10.15 22.44
CA LEU A 114 -6.87 10.52 23.04
C LEU A 114 -6.77 10.11 24.50
N GLY A 115 -7.49 9.09 24.92
CA GLY A 115 -7.39 8.50 26.25
C GLY A 115 -7.94 9.33 27.40
N PRO A 116 -7.52 9.02 28.61
CA PRO A 116 -6.59 7.93 28.93
C PRO A 116 -7.18 6.56 28.64
N TYR A 117 -6.34 5.66 28.11
CA TYR A 117 -6.71 4.27 27.92
C TYR A 117 -6.40 3.46 29.18
N GLU A 118 -7.28 2.55 29.52
CA GLU A 118 -7.16 1.66 30.68
C GLU A 118 -7.29 0.20 30.25
N GLU A 119 -6.43 -0.66 30.80
CA GLU A 119 -6.52 -2.11 30.56
C GLU A 119 -7.60 -2.71 31.48
N PRO A 120 -8.69 -3.28 30.92
CA PRO A 120 -9.78 -3.84 31.73
C PRO A 120 -9.37 -5.11 32.46
N VAL A 121 -8.39 -5.85 31.95
CA VAL A 121 -7.84 -7.08 32.53
C VAL A 121 -6.32 -6.92 32.62
N LYS A 122 -5.76 -7.03 33.86
CA LYS A 122 -4.34 -6.76 34.11
C LYS A 122 -3.51 -8.00 34.41
N ASP A 123 -4.12 -9.07 34.86
CA ASP A 123 -3.45 -10.29 35.31
C ASP A 123 -3.16 -11.30 34.22
N THR A 124 -3.84 -11.19 33.08
CA THR A 124 -3.66 -12.06 31.91
C THR A 124 -3.69 -11.29 30.61
N TRP A 125 -3.11 -11.84 29.55
CA TRP A 125 -3.12 -11.27 28.21
C TRP A 125 -4.45 -11.56 27.50
N PHE A 126 -4.75 -10.73 26.50
CA PHE A 126 -5.97 -10.84 25.70
C PHE A 126 -5.93 -12.05 24.75
N GLU A 127 -4.86 -12.18 23.94
CA GLU A 127 -4.65 -13.32 23.04
C GLU A 127 -3.14 -13.60 22.86
N ASN A 128 -2.81 -14.83 22.44
CA ASN A 128 -1.47 -15.22 22.06
C ASN A 128 -1.17 -14.74 20.65
N ARG A 129 -0.23 -14.16 20.51
CA ARG A 129 1.08 -13.81 20.02
C ARG A 129 1.08 -12.33 19.66
N ILE A 130 1.01 -11.96 18.33
CA ILE A 130 1.21 -10.57 17.88
C ILE A 130 0.23 -10.17 16.78
N ASP A 131 0.28 -8.90 16.41
CA ASP A 131 -0.37 -8.28 15.25
C ASP A 131 -1.89 -8.43 15.26
N ALA A 132 -2.48 -7.78 16.24
CA ALA A 132 -3.92 -7.71 16.38
C ALA A 132 -4.58 -6.92 15.26
N HIS A 133 -5.68 -7.43 14.72
CA HIS A 133 -6.58 -6.66 13.88
C HIS A 133 -8.03 -7.10 14.10
N LEU A 134 -8.87 -6.16 14.50
CA LEU A 134 -10.30 -6.34 14.64
C LEU A 134 -11.02 -5.92 13.37
N PHE A 135 -11.81 -6.80 12.81
CA PHE A 135 -12.68 -6.51 11.67
C PHE A 135 -14.15 -6.60 12.07
N VAL A 136 -14.94 -5.60 11.72
CA VAL A 136 -16.40 -5.54 11.93
C VAL A 136 -17.07 -5.75 10.58
N ASP A 137 -17.87 -6.81 10.43
CA ASP A 137 -18.59 -7.10 9.20
C ASP A 137 -19.94 -6.35 9.13
N ASP A 138 -20.54 -6.25 7.94
CA ASP A 138 -21.83 -5.55 7.72
C ASP A 138 -23.01 -6.06 8.56
N ASP A 139 -22.92 -7.27 9.08
CA ASP A 139 -23.88 -7.86 10.01
C ASP A 139 -23.55 -7.64 11.50
N ALA A 140 -22.61 -6.73 11.78
CA ALA A 140 -22.09 -6.37 13.09
C ALA A 140 -21.34 -7.50 13.81
N ARG A 141 -21.04 -8.62 13.15
CA ARG A 141 -20.18 -9.66 13.71
C ARG A 141 -18.71 -9.21 13.71
N LEU A 142 -18.01 -9.60 14.76
CA LEU A 142 -16.64 -9.24 15.02
C LEU A 142 -15.70 -10.41 14.70
N TYR A 143 -14.59 -10.14 14.05
CA TYR A 143 -13.56 -11.13 13.73
C TYR A 143 -12.19 -10.55 14.09
N PHE A 144 -11.45 -11.30 14.91
CA PHE A 144 -10.13 -10.90 15.36
C PHE A 144 -9.06 -11.71 14.66
N TYR A 145 -8.18 -11.01 13.93
CA TYR A 145 -7.04 -11.62 13.26
C TYR A 145 -5.79 -11.43 14.10
N MET A 146 -4.90 -12.41 14.04
CA MET A 146 -3.64 -12.41 14.79
C MET A 146 -2.59 -13.25 14.10
N VAL A 147 -1.35 -13.08 14.51
CA VAL A 147 -0.22 -13.89 14.07
C VAL A 147 0.17 -14.86 15.18
N LYS A 148 0.35 -16.14 14.83
CA LYS A 148 0.88 -17.19 15.70
C LYS A 148 2.15 -17.79 15.11
N PHE A 149 3.06 -18.26 16.00
CA PHE A 149 4.33 -18.85 15.63
C PHE A 149 4.19 -20.38 15.58
N THR A 150 3.91 -20.90 14.40
CA THR A 150 3.73 -22.35 14.17
C THR A 150 4.78 -22.86 13.18
N ASP A 151 4.62 -22.68 11.88
CA ASP A 151 5.64 -22.94 10.86
C ASP A 151 6.15 -21.58 10.33
N GLY A 152 7.00 -20.90 11.09
CA GLY A 152 7.24 -19.47 10.97
C GLY A 152 6.09 -18.66 11.56
N ASN A 153 5.95 -17.40 11.14
CA ASN A 153 4.79 -16.59 11.49
C ASN A 153 3.63 -16.93 10.53
N THR A 154 2.45 -17.15 11.09
CA THR A 154 1.25 -17.57 10.36
C THR A 154 0.04 -16.77 10.80
N ILE A 155 -0.88 -16.48 9.87
CA ILE A 155 -2.10 -15.73 10.17
C ILE A 155 -3.22 -16.65 10.63
N TRP A 156 -3.90 -16.24 11.69
CA TRP A 156 -5.05 -16.89 12.31
C TRP A 156 -6.18 -15.90 12.47
N ALA A 157 -7.39 -16.39 12.61
CA ALA A 157 -8.57 -15.57 12.92
C ALA A 157 -9.47 -16.27 13.92
N ARG A 158 -10.22 -15.47 14.68
CA ARG A 158 -11.16 -15.97 15.70
C ARG A 158 -12.41 -15.09 15.73
N PRO A 159 -13.63 -15.64 15.65
CA PRO A 159 -14.83 -14.86 15.89
C PRO A 159 -14.85 -14.31 17.31
N MET A 160 -15.49 -13.16 17.49
CA MET A 160 -15.70 -12.55 18.81
C MET A 160 -17.19 -12.43 19.10
N LYS A 161 -17.53 -12.58 20.36
CA LYS A 161 -18.87 -12.34 20.88
C LYS A 161 -19.13 -10.84 21.08
N ASP A 162 -18.13 -10.15 21.57
CA ASP A 162 -18.06 -8.72 21.82
C ASP A 162 -16.58 -8.27 21.80
N PRO A 163 -16.24 -6.96 21.88
CA PRO A 163 -14.86 -6.51 21.82
C PRO A 163 -13.93 -7.02 22.94
N TYR A 164 -14.48 -7.67 23.96
CA TYR A 164 -13.75 -8.17 25.12
C TYR A 164 -13.59 -9.68 25.14
N THR A 165 -14.45 -10.42 24.42
CA THR A 165 -14.53 -11.87 24.54
C THR A 165 -14.61 -12.57 23.20
N PHE A 166 -13.89 -13.68 23.11
CA PHE A 166 -13.87 -14.51 21.90
C PHE A 166 -15.02 -15.52 21.87
N GLU A 167 -15.37 -15.94 20.67
CA GLU A 167 -16.30 -17.03 20.39
C GLU A 167 -15.55 -18.17 19.67
N GLY A 168 -15.51 -19.36 20.31
CA GLY A 168 -14.87 -20.54 19.73
C GLY A 168 -13.34 -20.51 19.70
N GLU A 169 -12.73 -21.45 18.99
CA GLU A 169 -11.28 -21.60 18.88
C GLU A 169 -10.68 -20.81 17.70
N PRO A 170 -9.40 -20.41 17.78
CA PRO A 170 -8.72 -19.76 16.65
C PRO A 170 -8.65 -20.68 15.43
N LYS A 171 -8.97 -20.15 14.27
CA LYS A 171 -8.88 -20.81 12.98
C LYS A 171 -7.58 -20.39 12.26
N TYR A 172 -6.82 -21.38 11.80
CA TYR A 172 -5.70 -21.16 10.89
C TYR A 172 -6.21 -20.62 9.55
N ILE A 173 -5.56 -19.55 9.05
CA ILE A 173 -5.87 -18.92 7.77
C ILE A 173 -4.84 -19.33 6.71
N PHE A 174 -3.59 -18.90 6.84
CA PHE A 174 -2.50 -19.32 5.97
C PHE A 174 -1.12 -19.01 6.53
N ALA A 175 -0.09 -19.64 5.94
CA ALA A 175 1.34 -19.35 6.12
C ALA A 175 1.93 -18.74 4.84
N SER A 176 3.19 -18.32 4.92
CA SER A 176 3.98 -17.94 3.73
C SER A 176 4.14 -19.15 2.78
N GLN A 177 4.08 -18.90 1.49
CA GLN A 177 4.23 -19.93 0.47
C GLN A 177 5.71 -20.12 0.12
N PRO A 178 6.22 -21.34 0.22
CA PRO A 178 7.60 -21.63 -0.19
C PRO A 178 7.82 -21.39 -1.68
N GLY A 179 9.00 -20.89 -2.03
CA GLY A 179 9.44 -20.80 -3.42
C GLY A 179 8.88 -19.60 -4.20
N ASN A 180 8.18 -18.68 -3.55
CA ASN A 180 7.72 -17.44 -4.15
C ASN A 180 8.25 -16.20 -3.39
N TRP A 181 7.72 -15.03 -3.69
CA TRP A 181 8.14 -13.76 -3.08
C TRP A 181 7.98 -13.72 -1.55
N GLU A 182 7.14 -14.55 -0.96
CA GLU A 182 6.86 -14.56 0.48
C GLU A 182 7.94 -15.23 1.33
N THR A 183 8.87 -15.96 0.70
CA THR A 183 9.90 -16.74 1.40
C THR A 183 11.31 -16.51 0.86
N ILE A 184 11.62 -15.29 0.40
CA ILE A 184 12.94 -14.97 -0.12
C ILE A 184 14.01 -15.04 0.97
N ASP A 185 13.69 -14.56 2.16
CA ASP A 185 14.64 -14.48 3.26
C ASP A 185 14.18 -15.16 4.54
N ASN A 186 12.88 -15.32 4.77
CA ASN A 186 12.35 -15.98 5.96
C ASN A 186 10.89 -16.45 5.76
N LYS A 187 10.46 -17.41 6.58
CA LYS A 187 9.07 -17.86 6.70
C LYS A 187 8.29 -16.93 7.64
N VAL A 188 8.05 -15.71 7.22
CA VAL A 188 7.26 -14.74 7.98
C VAL A 188 6.08 -14.28 7.15
N ILE A 189 4.90 -14.31 7.75
CA ILE A 189 3.69 -13.68 7.25
C ILE A 189 2.94 -13.09 8.44
N GLU A 190 2.70 -11.77 8.42
CA GLU A 190 2.23 -11.02 9.59
C GLU A 190 1.50 -9.73 9.20
N GLY A 191 1.07 -8.93 10.18
CA GLY A 191 0.40 -7.66 9.97
C GLY A 191 -0.90 -7.77 9.18
N PRO A 192 -1.85 -8.67 9.51
CA PRO A 192 -3.11 -8.78 8.77
C PRO A 192 -3.96 -7.52 8.94
N TRP A 193 -4.47 -6.99 7.83
CA TRP A 193 -5.48 -5.93 7.82
C TRP A 193 -6.60 -6.29 6.87
N VAL A 194 -7.83 -6.40 7.36
CA VAL A 194 -8.98 -6.84 6.57
C VAL A 194 -9.94 -5.68 6.34
N ILE A 195 -10.38 -5.56 5.12
CA ILE A 195 -11.49 -4.66 4.75
C ILE A 195 -12.51 -5.42 3.92
N LYS A 196 -13.74 -4.93 3.94
CA LYS A 196 -14.79 -5.34 3.01
C LYS A 196 -15.07 -4.20 2.04
N TYR A 197 -15.05 -4.51 0.75
CA TYR A 197 -15.47 -3.60 -0.28
C TYR A 197 -16.42 -4.33 -1.24
N ARG A 198 -17.68 -3.91 -1.28
CA ARG A 198 -18.72 -4.44 -2.15
C ARG A 198 -18.80 -5.97 -2.19
N ASN A 199 -19.21 -6.57 -1.11
CA ASN A 199 -19.40 -8.02 -0.96
C ASN A 199 -18.14 -8.89 -1.19
N ARG A 200 -16.96 -8.29 -1.17
CA ARG A 200 -15.69 -9.00 -1.23
C ARG A 200 -14.77 -8.55 -0.11
N TYR A 201 -14.05 -9.50 0.45
CA TYR A 201 -13.10 -9.27 1.55
C TYR A 201 -11.69 -9.28 1.01
N TYR A 202 -10.89 -8.35 1.49
CA TYR A 202 -9.48 -8.20 1.14
C TYR A 202 -8.67 -8.19 2.42
N MET A 203 -7.68 -9.08 2.51
CA MET A 203 -6.70 -9.09 3.57
C MET A 203 -5.37 -8.64 3.00
N MET A 204 -4.84 -7.52 3.47
CA MET A 204 -3.46 -7.14 3.22
C MET A 204 -2.59 -7.70 4.34
N TYR A 205 -1.38 -8.14 4.02
CA TYR A 205 -0.44 -8.75 4.95
C TYR A 205 1.00 -8.50 4.53
N ASN A 206 1.93 -8.66 5.45
CA ASN A 206 3.36 -8.58 5.17
C ASN A 206 3.95 -9.98 4.99
N ALA A 207 5.03 -10.09 4.21
CA ALA A 207 5.83 -11.31 4.14
C ALA A 207 7.32 -11.01 4.06
N ASN A 208 8.16 -12.01 4.37
CA ASN A 208 9.59 -11.93 4.60
C ASN A 208 9.97 -11.27 5.93
N HIS A 209 11.26 -11.07 6.17
CA HIS A 209 11.75 -10.45 7.38
C HIS A 209 11.93 -8.94 7.21
N THR A 210 11.73 -8.20 8.29
CA THR A 210 11.90 -6.73 8.34
C THR A 210 13.34 -6.24 8.15
N SER A 211 14.28 -7.11 7.75
CA SER A 211 15.66 -6.75 7.49
C SER A 211 15.78 -5.76 6.35
N THR A 212 16.53 -4.68 6.59
CA THR A 212 16.77 -3.64 5.60
C THR A 212 17.81 -4.01 4.54
N ARG A 213 18.49 -5.14 4.67
CA ARG A 213 19.58 -5.51 3.75
C ARG A 213 19.12 -5.69 2.31
N TRP A 214 18.01 -6.38 2.10
CA TRP A 214 17.56 -6.78 0.78
C TRP A 214 16.21 -6.19 0.38
N GLY A 215 15.53 -5.51 1.30
CA GLY A 215 14.24 -4.92 1.04
C GLY A 215 13.15 -5.93 0.65
N ASN A 216 13.23 -7.17 1.13
CA ASN A 216 12.30 -8.22 0.73
C ASN A 216 10.97 -8.18 1.50
N TYR A 217 10.91 -7.48 2.63
CA TYR A 217 9.64 -7.27 3.34
C TYR A 217 8.69 -6.49 2.43
N ALA A 218 7.53 -7.06 2.17
CA ALA A 218 6.60 -6.54 1.18
C ALA A 218 5.15 -6.82 1.58
N LEU A 219 4.21 -6.09 0.96
CA LEU A 219 2.78 -6.22 1.21
C LEU A 219 2.11 -7.06 0.13
N GLY A 220 1.45 -8.13 0.54
CA GLY A 220 0.59 -8.97 -0.29
C GLY A 220 -0.89 -8.75 -0.01
N VAL A 221 -1.73 -9.32 -0.87
CA VAL A 221 -3.18 -9.31 -0.72
C VAL A 221 -3.74 -10.71 -0.94
N ALA A 222 -4.71 -11.10 -0.13
CA ALA A 222 -5.59 -12.23 -0.37
C ALA A 222 -7.05 -11.73 -0.50
N GLU A 223 -7.83 -12.34 -1.40
CA GLU A 223 -9.24 -12.04 -1.60
C GLU A 223 -10.11 -13.20 -1.12
N ALA A 224 -11.32 -12.91 -0.59
CA ALA A 224 -12.25 -13.93 -0.15
C ALA A 224 -13.71 -13.49 -0.31
N GLU A 225 -14.63 -14.43 -0.24
CA GLU A 225 -16.08 -14.17 -0.23
C GLU A 225 -16.65 -14.10 1.21
N GLY A 226 -15.84 -14.35 2.21
CA GLY A 226 -16.21 -14.27 3.61
C GLY A 226 -15.00 -14.04 4.51
N PRO A 227 -15.20 -13.50 5.74
CA PRO A 227 -14.11 -13.08 6.61
C PRO A 227 -13.20 -14.21 7.08
N LEU A 228 -13.68 -15.44 7.13
CA LEU A 228 -12.91 -16.63 7.50
C LEU A 228 -12.56 -17.55 6.31
N GLN A 229 -12.71 -17.07 5.07
CA GLN A 229 -12.52 -17.89 3.86
C GLN A 229 -11.19 -17.62 3.13
N PHE A 230 -10.36 -16.78 3.69
CA PHE A 230 -9.01 -16.59 3.17
C PHE A 230 -8.20 -17.87 3.26
N ASN A 231 -7.39 -18.15 2.25
CA ASN A 231 -6.50 -19.30 2.19
C ASN A 231 -5.33 -19.03 1.22
N SER A 232 -4.37 -19.93 1.16
CA SER A 232 -3.20 -19.76 0.29
C SER A 232 -3.54 -19.68 -1.20
N GLY A 233 -4.63 -20.31 -1.63
CA GLY A 233 -5.05 -20.36 -3.05
C GLY A 233 -5.67 -19.05 -3.55
N ASN A 234 -6.08 -18.15 -2.68
CA ASN A 234 -6.68 -16.88 -3.06
C ASN A 234 -5.80 -15.64 -2.78
N LYS A 235 -4.52 -15.87 -2.51
CA LYS A 235 -3.50 -14.83 -2.46
C LYS A 235 -3.15 -14.32 -3.86
N TYR A 236 -2.75 -13.05 -3.93
CA TYR A 236 -2.15 -12.54 -5.15
C TYR A 236 -0.78 -13.19 -5.39
N PRO A 237 -0.42 -13.48 -6.64
CA PRO A 237 0.86 -14.13 -6.96
C PRO A 237 2.07 -13.21 -6.80
N PHE A 238 1.86 -11.92 -6.53
CA PHE A 238 2.90 -10.90 -6.40
C PHE A 238 2.53 -9.87 -5.32
N PRO A 239 3.51 -9.19 -4.73
CA PRO A 239 3.24 -8.12 -3.78
C PRO A 239 2.62 -6.90 -4.46
N VAL A 240 1.77 -6.18 -3.73
CA VAL A 240 1.16 -4.93 -4.19
C VAL A 240 2.01 -3.70 -3.81
N VAL A 241 2.82 -3.82 -2.75
CA VAL A 241 3.84 -2.85 -2.37
C VAL A 241 5.11 -3.60 -2.00
N GLN A 242 6.23 -3.19 -2.58
CA GLN A 242 7.54 -3.79 -2.33
C GLN A 242 8.62 -2.72 -2.28
N SER A 243 9.77 -3.09 -1.74
CA SER A 243 10.94 -2.23 -1.79
C SER A 243 11.33 -1.89 -3.22
N ASN A 244 11.76 -0.66 -3.44
CA ASN A 244 12.39 -0.24 -4.69
C ASN A 244 13.91 -0.46 -4.69
N GLN A 245 14.43 -1.23 -3.74
CA GLN A 245 15.85 -1.55 -3.63
C GLN A 245 16.42 -2.19 -4.89
N ILE A 246 15.62 -2.96 -5.62
CA ILE A 246 15.99 -3.56 -6.90
C ILE A 246 16.35 -2.49 -7.94
N SER A 247 15.71 -1.34 -7.90
CA SER A 247 16.04 -0.22 -8.77
C SER A 247 17.38 0.45 -8.48
N LEU A 248 18.05 0.11 -7.36
CA LEU A 248 19.37 0.62 -7.00
C LEU A 248 20.52 -0.10 -7.66
N GLU A 249 20.34 -1.35 -8.02
CA GLU A 249 21.44 -2.24 -8.38
C GLU A 249 22.12 -1.89 -9.70
N GLU A 250 21.45 -1.17 -10.60
CA GLU A 250 22.09 -0.56 -11.77
C GLU A 250 22.93 0.67 -11.45
N SER A 251 22.77 1.22 -10.29
CA SER A 251 23.29 2.53 -9.94
C SER A 251 24.47 2.45 -9.01
N PHE A 252 24.87 1.25 -8.57
CA PHE A 252 25.99 1.11 -7.67
C PHE A 252 27.02 0.05 -8.12
N VAL A 253 28.24 0.25 -7.64
CA VAL A 253 29.32 -0.71 -7.77
C VAL A 253 29.72 -1.16 -6.38
N ASP A 254 29.68 -2.48 -6.12
CA ASP A 254 30.20 -3.06 -4.87
C ASP A 254 31.72 -3.02 -4.88
N LEU A 255 32.28 -2.05 -4.18
CA LEU A 255 33.71 -1.79 -4.16
C LEU A 255 34.52 -2.93 -3.49
N LEU A 256 33.89 -3.71 -2.61
CA LEU A 256 34.59 -4.75 -1.84
C LEU A 256 34.65 -6.10 -2.56
N LYS A 257 33.80 -6.32 -3.56
CA LYS A 257 33.77 -7.57 -4.34
C LYS A 257 34.74 -7.58 -5.51
N TYR A 258 35.23 -6.43 -5.91
CA TYR A 258 36.21 -6.33 -6.97
C TYR A 258 37.53 -7.03 -6.55
N ARG A 259 38.09 -7.83 -7.40
CA ARG A 259 39.39 -8.58 -7.33
C ARG A 259 39.35 -9.97 -6.68
N ASP A 260 38.59 -10.23 -5.61
CA ASP A 260 38.77 -11.47 -4.84
C ASP A 260 37.47 -11.96 -4.19
N ASN A 261 36.32 -11.66 -4.82
CA ASN A 261 35.02 -12.11 -4.38
C ASN A 261 34.64 -11.66 -2.95
N GLY A 262 35.14 -10.48 -2.54
CA GLY A 262 34.85 -9.90 -1.25
C GLY A 262 35.57 -10.55 -0.07
N VAL A 263 36.71 -11.20 -0.29
CA VAL A 263 37.51 -11.83 0.78
C VAL A 263 38.20 -10.75 1.60
N PHE A 264 38.10 -10.87 2.92
CA PHE A 264 38.82 -10.04 3.90
C PHE A 264 39.94 -10.81 4.54
N ASN A 265 41.03 -10.13 4.88
CA ASN A 265 41.93 -10.62 5.91
C ASN A 265 41.30 -10.36 7.27
N TYR A 266 41.29 -11.37 8.18
CA TYR A 266 40.66 -11.19 9.50
C TYR A 266 41.52 -11.80 10.62
N SER A 267 41.39 -11.22 11.83
CA SER A 267 41.98 -11.71 13.06
C SER A 267 40.94 -11.72 14.18
N LEU A 268 40.97 -12.80 14.99
CA LEU A 268 40.23 -12.95 16.24
C LEU A 268 41.13 -12.82 17.47
N GLU A 269 42.40 -12.54 17.25
CA GLU A 269 43.43 -12.45 18.30
C GLU A 269 43.70 -10.98 18.67
N THR A 270 44.40 -10.78 19.79
CA THR A 270 44.83 -9.44 20.16
C THR A 270 45.84 -8.95 19.13
N THR A 271 45.66 -7.77 18.61
CA THR A 271 46.50 -7.13 17.60
C THR A 271 47.05 -5.81 18.12
N ALA A 272 48.07 -5.29 17.44
CA ALA A 272 48.63 -3.96 17.75
C ALA A 272 47.55 -2.87 17.59
N SER A 273 47.72 -1.77 18.30
CA SER A 273 46.72 -0.68 18.35
C SER A 273 46.53 0.06 17.00
N ASP A 274 47.48 -0.09 16.09
CA ASP A 274 47.52 0.52 14.76
C ASP A 274 46.98 -0.40 13.64
N TRP A 275 46.38 -1.50 13.99
CA TRP A 275 45.91 -2.54 13.06
C TRP A 275 45.02 -2.01 11.93
N TYR A 276 44.34 -0.87 12.11
CA TYR A 276 43.45 -0.24 11.13
C TYR A 276 44.15 0.76 10.20
N GLN A 277 45.46 1.00 10.40
CA GLN A 277 46.27 1.91 9.59
C GLN A 277 46.72 1.26 8.28
N THR A 278 46.92 2.06 7.23
CA THR A 278 47.32 1.56 5.89
C THR A 278 48.66 0.85 5.88
N GLY A 279 49.61 1.25 6.74
CA GLY A 279 50.95 0.64 6.84
C GLY A 279 51.03 -0.67 7.64
N PHE A 280 49.96 -1.11 8.27
CA PHE A 280 49.96 -2.32 9.07
C PHE A 280 50.03 -3.59 8.17
N ASP A 281 50.93 -4.51 8.44
CA ASP A 281 51.04 -5.78 7.74
C ASP A 281 50.05 -6.82 8.31
N ALA A 282 49.08 -7.20 7.53
CA ALA A 282 48.10 -8.23 7.83
C ALA A 282 48.29 -9.49 6.98
N SER A 283 49.45 -9.72 6.41
CA SER A 283 49.72 -10.87 5.53
C SER A 283 49.54 -12.22 6.24
N SER A 284 49.82 -12.28 7.55
CA SER A 284 49.62 -13.46 8.39
C SER A 284 48.15 -13.70 8.84
N TRP A 285 47.22 -12.77 8.57
CA TRP A 285 45.84 -12.90 8.98
C TRP A 285 45.12 -13.98 8.17
N ARG A 286 44.12 -14.61 8.80
CA ARG A 286 43.23 -15.55 8.11
C ARG A 286 42.39 -14.85 7.04
N LYS A 287 41.89 -15.62 6.08
CA LYS A 287 41.01 -15.13 5.01
C LYS A 287 39.58 -15.59 5.24
N GLY A 288 38.60 -14.69 5.06
CA GLY A 288 37.16 -14.98 5.25
C GLY A 288 36.29 -14.03 4.47
N LYS A 289 35.03 -14.43 4.26
CA LYS A 289 34.01 -13.63 3.58
C LYS A 289 33.08 -12.96 4.59
N PRO A 290 32.57 -11.76 4.34
CA PRO A 290 31.54 -11.08 5.14
C PRO A 290 30.35 -11.99 5.40
N GLY A 291 29.72 -11.80 6.57
CA GLY A 291 28.90 -12.78 7.24
C GLY A 291 29.75 -13.53 8.28
N PHE A 292 30.65 -12.81 8.99
CA PHE A 292 31.38 -13.34 10.11
C PHE A 292 30.43 -13.54 11.29
N GLY A 293 30.42 -14.73 11.89
CA GLY A 293 29.52 -15.03 13.00
C GLY A 293 29.37 -16.51 13.25
N PHE A 294 28.37 -16.88 14.03
CA PHE A 294 27.99 -18.29 14.09
C PHE A 294 26.46 -18.44 13.94
N PRO A 295 25.98 -19.58 13.38
CA PRO A 295 24.57 -19.75 13.08
C PRO A 295 23.74 -19.77 14.37
N VAL A 296 22.73 -18.90 14.43
CA VAL A 296 21.67 -18.95 15.43
C VAL A 296 20.41 -19.38 14.71
N THR A 297 19.67 -20.33 15.24
CA THR A 297 18.47 -20.92 14.60
C THR A 297 17.36 -19.91 14.29
N GLN A 298 17.28 -18.82 15.03
CA GLN A 298 16.41 -17.69 14.73
C GLN A 298 17.17 -16.69 13.82
N ASN A 299 16.76 -16.44 12.61
CA ASN A 299 17.36 -15.53 11.63
C ASN A 299 18.53 -16.10 10.79
N ALA A 300 18.70 -17.41 10.73
CA ALA A 300 19.78 -18.03 9.94
C ALA A 300 19.66 -17.71 8.43
N THR A 301 18.48 -17.38 7.93
CA THR A 301 18.22 -16.96 6.55
C THR A 301 18.65 -15.52 6.27
N VAL A 302 18.54 -14.64 7.23
CA VAL A 302 18.90 -13.21 7.09
C VAL A 302 20.38 -13.01 7.43
N LYS A 303 20.85 -13.61 8.52
CA LYS A 303 22.25 -13.59 8.95
C LYS A 303 22.99 -14.79 8.37
N LYS A 304 23.30 -14.75 7.10
CA LYS A 304 24.05 -15.82 6.40
C LYS A 304 25.51 -15.83 6.85
N VAL A 305 25.84 -16.73 7.79
CA VAL A 305 27.19 -16.92 8.27
C VAL A 305 28.01 -17.65 7.21
N LYS A 306 29.11 -17.03 6.80
CA LYS A 306 30.08 -17.58 5.83
C LYS A 306 31.45 -17.83 6.46
N THR A 307 31.78 -17.08 7.52
CA THR A 307 33.06 -17.21 8.25
C THR A 307 32.74 -17.33 9.73
N ASN A 308 33.24 -18.39 10.37
CA ASN A 308 32.92 -18.68 11.77
C ASN A 308 33.63 -17.71 12.71
N TRP A 309 32.83 -17.06 13.59
CA TRP A 309 33.28 -16.17 14.65
C TRP A 309 32.32 -16.27 15.84
N ARG A 310 32.84 -16.61 17.03
CA ARG A 310 32.00 -16.89 18.20
C ARG A 310 32.24 -15.97 19.38
N GLU A 311 33.44 -15.49 19.55
CA GLU A 311 33.85 -14.75 20.76
C GLU A 311 35.03 -13.82 20.46
N GLY A 312 35.22 -12.84 21.31
CA GLY A 312 36.24 -11.83 21.17
C GLY A 312 36.04 -10.87 20.02
N PRO A 313 36.89 -9.86 19.90
CA PRO A 313 36.84 -8.91 18.79
C PRO A 313 37.14 -9.58 17.46
N CYS A 314 36.35 -9.30 16.44
CA CYS A 314 36.61 -9.68 15.05
C CYS A 314 37.11 -8.44 14.28
N ARG A 315 38.38 -8.51 13.81
CA ARG A 315 38.99 -7.44 13.04
C ARG A 315 39.15 -7.84 11.60
N LEU A 316 38.68 -7.01 10.70
CA LEU A 316 38.66 -7.24 9.26
C LEU A 316 39.47 -6.17 8.55
N ARG A 317 40.20 -6.56 7.51
CA ARG A 317 40.90 -5.64 6.62
C ARG A 317 40.68 -6.06 5.17
N LYS A 318 40.38 -5.08 4.34
CA LYS A 318 40.17 -5.28 2.91
C LYS A 318 40.75 -4.13 2.12
N ILE A 319 41.64 -4.44 1.19
CA ILE A 319 42.12 -3.49 0.18
C ILE A 319 41.18 -3.58 -1.03
N PHE A 320 40.68 -2.45 -1.49
CA PHE A 320 39.85 -2.34 -2.68
C PHE A 320 40.35 -1.20 -3.56
N THR A 321 40.11 -1.28 -4.88
CA THR A 321 40.49 -0.24 -5.82
C THR A 321 39.35 0.72 -6.08
N TYR A 322 39.64 2.01 -6.08
CA TYR A 322 38.69 3.08 -6.40
C TYR A 322 39.20 3.96 -7.52
N HIS A 323 38.31 4.38 -8.44
CA HIS A 323 38.62 5.29 -9.52
C HIS A 323 37.81 6.57 -9.40
N LYS A 324 38.49 7.70 -9.21
CA LYS A 324 37.87 9.04 -8.98
C LYS A 324 37.04 9.58 -10.15
N THR A 325 37.18 8.98 -11.34
CA THR A 325 36.35 9.33 -12.51
C THR A 325 34.88 8.95 -12.38
N ARG A 326 34.52 8.19 -11.39
CA ARG A 326 33.12 7.81 -11.14
C ARG A 326 32.41 8.91 -10.38
N ASN A 327 31.35 9.45 -10.98
CA ASN A 327 30.40 10.33 -10.29
C ASN A 327 29.43 9.46 -9.48
N GLY A 328 29.79 9.13 -8.27
CA GLY A 328 28.97 8.32 -7.40
C GLY A 328 28.97 8.83 -5.95
N ASN A 329 28.05 8.35 -5.17
CA ASN A 329 27.96 8.58 -3.74
C ASN A 329 28.47 7.37 -2.98
N LEU A 330 29.46 7.59 -2.13
CA LEU A 330 29.94 6.53 -1.25
C LEU A 330 28.85 6.17 -0.22
N SER A 331 28.53 4.89 -0.15
CA SER A 331 27.54 4.34 0.76
C SER A 331 27.98 3.00 1.32
N MET A 332 27.54 2.68 2.54
CA MET A 332 27.87 1.43 3.22
C MET A 332 26.60 0.75 3.73
N ARG A 333 26.53 -0.55 3.62
CA ARG A 333 25.57 -1.39 4.37
C ARG A 333 26.33 -2.20 5.40
N ILE A 334 25.83 -2.20 6.62
CA ILE A 334 26.46 -2.94 7.71
C ILE A 334 25.40 -3.58 8.61
N ASN A 335 25.68 -4.80 9.07
CA ASN A 335 24.91 -5.47 10.12
C ASN A 335 25.89 -5.99 11.17
N HIS A 336 25.63 -5.68 12.43
CA HIS A 336 26.47 -6.15 13.54
C HIS A 336 25.65 -6.32 14.83
N ASP A 337 25.94 -7.37 15.60
CA ASP A 337 25.20 -7.72 16.82
C ASP A 337 25.73 -7.01 18.09
N GLY A 338 27.02 -6.78 18.16
CA GLY A 338 27.69 -6.00 19.19
C GLY A 338 28.21 -4.69 18.63
N ALA A 339 29.01 -3.96 19.38
CA ALA A 339 29.62 -2.72 18.92
C ALA A 339 30.46 -2.92 17.65
N ALA A 340 30.42 -1.98 16.74
CA ALA A 340 31.25 -2.00 15.53
C ALA A 340 31.87 -0.63 15.24
N ARG A 341 33.11 -0.66 14.75
CA ARG A 341 33.88 0.48 14.25
C ARG A 341 34.32 0.22 12.83
N VAL A 342 34.19 1.21 11.95
CA VAL A 342 34.65 1.11 10.56
C VAL A 342 35.60 2.26 10.27
N TYR A 343 36.74 1.92 9.66
CA TYR A 343 37.77 2.86 9.27
C TYR A 343 37.98 2.81 7.75
N LEU A 344 38.10 3.97 7.13
CA LEU A 344 38.48 4.15 5.74
C LEU A 344 39.85 4.84 5.71
N ASN A 345 40.84 4.17 5.14
CA ASN A 345 42.24 4.65 5.10
C ASN A 345 42.76 5.15 6.47
N GLY A 346 42.42 4.45 7.54
CA GLY A 346 42.82 4.79 8.91
C GLY A 346 41.91 5.80 9.63
N THR A 347 40.97 6.43 8.94
CA THR A 347 40.03 7.38 9.53
C THR A 347 38.73 6.69 9.92
N LEU A 348 38.24 6.94 11.14
CA LEU A 348 36.97 6.42 11.64
C LEU A 348 35.80 7.03 10.87
N ILE A 349 34.96 6.21 10.25
CA ILE A 349 33.80 6.65 9.46
C ILE A 349 32.45 6.19 10.04
N TYR A 350 32.47 5.21 10.94
CA TYR A 350 31.27 4.67 11.58
C TYR A 350 31.59 4.05 12.94
N GLU A 351 30.73 4.30 13.94
CA GLU A 351 30.78 3.66 15.24
C GLU A 351 29.37 3.56 15.82
N LYS A 352 28.93 2.35 16.17
CA LYS A 352 27.67 2.10 16.88
C LYS A 352 27.75 0.85 17.74
N GLU A 353 26.95 0.82 18.80
CA GLU A 353 26.85 -0.31 19.73
C GLU A 353 26.10 -1.52 19.11
N ARG A 354 25.17 -1.25 18.18
CA ARG A 354 24.37 -2.28 17.51
C ARG A 354 23.87 -1.74 16.18
N GLY A 355 23.77 -2.57 15.17
CA GLY A 355 23.19 -2.21 13.87
C GLY A 355 22.67 -3.41 13.12
N ASP A 356 21.37 -3.44 12.86
CA ASP A 356 20.75 -4.36 11.91
C ASP A 356 20.86 -3.76 10.51
N TYR A 357 21.04 -4.52 9.44
CA TYR A 357 21.35 -4.04 8.10
C TYR A 357 20.98 -2.58 7.82
N ILE A 358 21.86 -1.67 8.26
CA ILE A 358 21.69 -0.23 8.12
C ILE A 358 22.41 0.21 6.86
N HIS A 359 21.73 1.07 6.10
CA HIS A 359 22.38 1.83 5.03
C HIS A 359 22.97 3.12 5.63
N VAL A 360 24.25 3.33 5.42
CA VAL A 360 24.99 4.50 5.93
C VAL A 360 25.42 5.34 4.73
N ASP A 361 24.93 6.58 4.66
CA ASP A 361 25.39 7.57 3.70
C ASP A 361 26.80 8.07 4.10
N LEU A 362 27.75 7.91 3.21
CA LEU A 362 29.15 8.31 3.40
C LEU A 362 29.58 9.38 2.37
N ARG A 363 28.64 10.14 1.79
CA ARG A 363 28.97 11.19 0.80
C ARG A 363 29.99 12.19 1.34
N ASP A 364 29.87 12.57 2.58
CA ASP A 364 30.78 13.47 3.28
C ASP A 364 32.19 12.88 3.52
N LYS A 365 32.32 11.55 3.46
CA LYS A 365 33.57 10.80 3.64
C LYS A 365 34.29 10.46 2.33
N ARG A 366 33.68 10.76 1.18
CA ARG A 366 34.26 10.47 -0.13
C ARG A 366 35.64 11.08 -0.35
N HIS A 367 35.90 12.21 0.25
CA HIS A 367 37.21 12.88 0.21
C HIS A 367 38.36 12.03 0.80
N LEU A 368 38.05 11.02 1.63
CA LEU A 368 39.02 10.08 2.21
C LEU A 368 39.50 9.01 1.20
N LEU A 369 38.83 8.86 0.05
CA LEU A 369 39.23 7.89 -0.98
C LEU A 369 40.41 8.39 -1.81
N ASN A 370 41.36 7.52 -2.01
CA ASN A 370 42.51 7.74 -2.92
C ASN A 370 42.18 7.17 -4.30
N GLU A 371 42.83 7.69 -5.34
CA GLU A 371 42.89 7.00 -6.61
C GLU A 371 43.71 5.73 -6.46
N GLY A 372 43.20 4.60 -6.92
CA GLY A 372 43.83 3.31 -6.74
C GLY A 372 43.45 2.62 -5.43
N ASP A 373 44.42 2.07 -4.72
CA ASP A 373 44.18 1.21 -3.56
C ASP A 373 43.77 1.99 -2.30
N ASN A 374 42.70 1.51 -1.67
CA ASN A 374 42.12 2.00 -0.42
C ASN A 374 41.97 0.86 0.57
N LEU A 375 42.05 1.17 1.87
CA LEU A 375 41.84 0.21 2.94
C LEU A 375 40.50 0.46 3.64
N LEU A 376 39.66 -0.58 3.70
CA LEU A 376 38.57 -0.67 4.67
C LEU A 376 39.00 -1.58 5.84
N ALA A 377 38.91 -1.04 7.06
CA ALA A 377 39.17 -1.82 8.27
C ALA A 377 37.94 -1.78 9.18
N VAL A 378 37.59 -2.92 9.78
CA VAL A 378 36.37 -3.07 10.58
C VAL A 378 36.66 -3.84 11.84
N GLU A 379 36.22 -3.34 12.99
CA GLU A 379 36.19 -4.09 14.24
C GLU A 379 34.73 -4.34 14.65
N GLY A 380 34.37 -5.60 14.90
CA GLY A 380 33.12 -6.01 15.48
C GLY A 380 33.30 -6.64 16.85
N GLN A 381 32.47 -6.33 17.81
CA GLN A 381 32.37 -6.97 19.09
C GLN A 381 31.23 -8.00 19.11
N PRO A 382 31.34 -9.07 19.91
CA PRO A 382 30.22 -9.99 20.10
C PRO A 382 29.02 -9.25 20.71
N GLY A 383 27.82 -9.56 20.24
CA GLY A 383 26.61 -9.16 20.91
C GLY A 383 26.33 -10.03 22.16
N ARG A 384 25.31 -9.64 22.93
CA ARG A 384 24.96 -10.35 24.17
C ARG A 384 24.54 -11.81 23.94
N ARG A 385 24.03 -12.17 22.78
CA ARG A 385 23.43 -13.48 22.48
C ARG A 385 23.93 -14.12 21.18
N SER A 386 24.54 -13.34 20.33
CA SER A 386 24.98 -13.75 19.00
C SER A 386 26.18 -12.94 18.58
N CYS A 387 26.96 -13.50 17.64
CA CYS A 387 28.01 -12.78 16.96
C CYS A 387 27.65 -12.72 15.49
N PHE A 388 27.51 -11.52 14.96
CA PHE A 388 27.37 -11.33 13.53
C PHE A 388 27.99 -10.00 13.11
N LEU A 389 28.69 -10.01 11.97
CA LEU A 389 29.26 -8.84 11.33
C LEU A 389 29.27 -9.07 9.83
N ASP A 390 28.53 -8.25 9.10
CA ASP A 390 28.49 -8.23 7.65
C ASP A 390 28.60 -6.80 7.15
N ILE A 391 29.34 -6.58 6.07
CA ILE A 391 29.60 -5.24 5.53
C ILE A 391 29.74 -5.27 4.01
N ALA A 392 29.22 -4.24 3.37
CA ALA A 392 29.43 -3.94 1.96
C ALA A 392 29.63 -2.43 1.78
N LEU A 393 30.45 -2.04 0.83
CA LEU A 393 30.76 -0.65 0.51
C LEU A 393 30.45 -0.41 -0.98
N PHE A 394 29.68 0.62 -1.27
CA PHE A 394 29.18 0.91 -2.61
C PHE A 394 29.58 2.30 -3.09
N ASP A 395 29.81 2.43 -4.39
CA ASP A 395 29.81 3.71 -5.09
C ASP A 395 28.52 3.82 -5.90
N MET A 396 27.62 4.73 -5.50
CA MET A 396 26.26 4.87 -6.00
C MET A 396 26.08 6.14 -6.81
N LYS A 397 25.26 6.09 -7.86
CA LYS A 397 24.88 7.30 -8.59
C LYS A 397 24.02 8.25 -7.72
N ASP A 398 24.22 9.57 -7.87
CA ASP A 398 23.58 10.61 -7.04
C ASP A 398 22.05 10.54 -6.95
N GLN A 399 21.40 10.12 -8.03
CA GLN A 399 19.94 10.11 -8.13
C GLN A 399 19.23 9.00 -7.34
N VAL A 400 19.95 8.07 -6.77
CA VAL A 400 19.39 6.82 -6.25
C VAL A 400 19.43 6.76 -4.72
N ALA A 401 20.42 7.45 -4.10
CA ALA A 401 20.61 7.40 -2.65
C ALA A 401 19.44 7.98 -1.83
N ASP A 402 18.66 8.91 -2.40
CA ASP A 402 17.62 9.63 -1.68
C ASP A 402 16.23 8.97 -1.78
N ASP A 403 16.03 7.94 -2.61
CA ASP A 403 14.72 7.37 -2.93
C ASP A 403 14.54 5.88 -2.60
N ILE A 404 15.44 5.30 -1.82
CA ILE A 404 15.32 3.89 -1.48
C ILE A 404 14.27 3.71 -0.41
N LEU A 405 13.19 3.00 -0.75
CA LEU A 405 12.23 2.48 0.19
C LEU A 405 12.64 1.07 0.61
N TYR A 406 12.75 0.85 1.91
CA TYR A 406 12.98 -0.47 2.50
C TYR A 406 11.81 -0.91 3.36
N THR A 407 11.63 -2.20 3.46
CA THR A 407 10.75 -2.85 4.45
C THR A 407 9.34 -2.25 4.55
N PRO A 408 8.59 -2.07 3.43
CA PRO A 408 7.20 -1.67 3.54
C PRO A 408 6.39 -2.75 4.26
N GLY A 409 5.66 -2.36 5.31
CA GLY A 409 4.91 -3.30 6.13
C GLY A 409 3.87 -2.63 7.02
N GLN A 410 3.19 -3.41 7.85
CA GLN A 410 2.14 -3.01 8.78
C GLN A 410 1.07 -2.14 8.10
N PRO A 411 0.25 -2.74 7.23
CA PRO A 411 -0.73 -2.00 6.43
C PRO A 411 -1.94 -1.57 7.25
N ASN A 412 -2.47 -0.40 6.95
CA ASN A 412 -3.78 0.07 7.39
C ASN A 412 -4.49 0.64 6.16
N ILE A 413 -5.71 0.20 5.86
CA ILE A 413 -6.49 0.70 4.74
C ILE A 413 -7.73 1.39 5.24
N LEU A 414 -7.87 2.69 4.93
CA LEU A 414 -8.95 3.54 5.41
C LEU A 414 -9.53 4.40 4.27
N ARG A 415 -10.76 4.87 4.49
CA ARG A 415 -11.37 5.92 3.65
C ARG A 415 -10.66 7.25 3.87
N GLY A 416 -10.38 7.95 2.78
CA GLY A 416 -9.86 9.31 2.78
C GLY A 416 -10.86 10.35 3.30
N PRO A 417 -10.45 11.64 3.37
CA PRO A 417 -11.30 12.70 3.88
C PRO A 417 -12.59 12.87 3.09
N ASN A 418 -12.54 12.69 1.76
CA ASN A 418 -13.68 12.85 0.85
C ASN A 418 -14.69 11.68 0.87
N GLY A 419 -14.40 10.57 1.56
CA GLY A 419 -15.26 9.40 1.64
C GLY A 419 -15.28 8.50 0.40
N PHE A 420 -14.67 8.91 -0.73
CA PHE A 420 -14.58 8.10 -1.95
C PHE A 420 -13.24 7.40 -2.09
N GLU A 421 -12.15 8.07 -1.74
CA GLU A 421 -10.81 7.51 -1.85
C GLU A 421 -10.54 6.48 -0.77
N TRP A 422 -9.75 5.46 -1.13
CA TRP A 422 -9.13 4.53 -0.20
C TRP A 422 -7.63 4.80 -0.12
N TRP A 423 -7.09 4.80 1.09
CA TRP A 423 -5.71 5.08 1.36
C TRP A 423 -5.08 3.95 2.16
N LEU A 424 -3.92 3.49 1.69
CA LEU A 424 -3.02 2.62 2.44
C LEU A 424 -2.08 3.51 3.24
N ILE A 425 -2.05 3.30 4.55
CA ILE A 425 -1.07 3.86 5.46
C ILE A 425 -0.20 2.69 5.91
N TYR A 426 1.11 2.80 5.78
CA TYR A 426 2.04 1.71 6.07
C TYR A 426 3.39 2.24 6.52
N MET A 427 4.12 1.44 7.28
CA MET A 427 5.48 1.79 7.66
C MET A 427 6.48 1.45 6.56
N ALA A 428 7.55 2.23 6.45
CA ALA A 428 8.73 1.90 5.66
C ALA A 428 9.95 2.68 6.15
N ASN A 429 11.14 2.30 5.65
CA ASN A 429 12.37 3.06 5.85
C ASN A 429 12.81 3.73 4.57
N LYS A 430 13.42 4.88 4.71
CA LYS A 430 14.16 5.53 3.64
C LYS A 430 15.64 5.53 4.01
N ASN A 431 16.48 4.84 3.28
CA ASN A 431 17.92 4.73 3.54
C ASN A 431 18.23 4.29 5.01
N ALA A 432 19.08 5.04 5.72
CA ALA A 432 19.41 4.81 7.11
C ALA A 432 18.48 5.51 8.11
N GLU A 433 17.44 6.18 7.64
CA GLU A 433 16.49 6.88 8.50
C GLU A 433 15.64 5.89 9.31
N PRO A 434 15.12 6.29 10.46
CA PRO A 434 14.14 5.50 11.19
C PRO A 434 12.90 5.22 10.33
N ARG A 435 12.17 4.15 10.65
CA ARG A 435 10.87 3.89 10.02
C ARG A 435 9.94 5.08 10.18
N GLY A 436 9.13 5.32 9.16
CA GLY A 436 8.10 6.34 9.15
C GLY A 436 6.84 5.83 8.50
N GLN A 437 5.75 6.58 8.61
CA GLN A 437 4.48 6.26 7.97
C GLN A 437 4.42 6.88 6.58
N TYR A 438 4.01 6.07 5.63
CA TYR A 438 3.85 6.35 4.21
C TYR A 438 2.40 6.22 3.83
N ILE A 439 1.95 6.97 2.84
CA ILE A 439 0.60 6.83 2.28
C ILE A 439 0.64 6.61 0.78
N ASN A 440 -0.20 5.70 0.29
CA ASN A 440 -0.44 5.50 -1.14
C ASN A 440 -1.93 5.25 -1.40
N ARG A 441 -2.38 5.66 -2.58
CA ARG A 441 -3.76 5.47 -2.99
C ARG A 441 -4.05 3.99 -3.28
N VAL A 442 -5.19 3.51 -2.81
CA VAL A 442 -5.72 2.17 -3.11
C VAL A 442 -6.87 2.31 -4.10
N HIS A 443 -6.91 1.42 -5.08
CA HIS A 443 -7.98 1.33 -6.07
C HIS A 443 -8.53 -0.08 -6.14
N PHE A 444 -9.82 -0.18 -6.51
CA PHE A 444 -10.47 -1.46 -6.77
C PHE A 444 -10.92 -1.49 -8.23
N PHE A 445 -10.22 -2.25 -9.04
CA PHE A 445 -10.52 -2.44 -10.44
C PHE A 445 -10.85 -3.90 -10.71
N ASN A 446 -12.00 -4.14 -11.33
CA ASN A 446 -12.44 -5.50 -11.64
C ASN A 446 -12.35 -6.44 -10.42
N LYS A 447 -12.82 -5.98 -9.28
CA LYS A 447 -12.73 -6.68 -7.97
C LYS A 447 -11.30 -6.90 -7.45
N ARG A 448 -10.29 -6.31 -8.06
CA ARG A 448 -8.91 -6.45 -7.64
C ARG A 448 -8.41 -5.20 -6.94
N LEU A 449 -7.87 -5.35 -5.74
CA LEU A 449 -7.19 -4.29 -5.02
C LEU A 449 -5.82 -4.03 -5.67
N THR A 450 -5.56 -2.75 -5.98
CA THR A 450 -4.27 -2.28 -6.47
C THR A 450 -3.83 -1.06 -5.66
N VAL A 451 -2.53 -0.83 -5.60
CA VAL A 451 -1.93 0.31 -4.91
C VAL A 451 -1.14 1.12 -5.92
N ASP A 452 -1.24 2.45 -5.89
CA ASP A 452 -0.40 3.33 -6.71
C ASP A 452 1.08 3.08 -6.40
N ALA A 453 1.92 3.37 -7.38
CA ALA A 453 3.37 3.22 -7.22
C ALA A 453 3.86 3.95 -5.96
N VAL A 454 4.81 3.33 -5.26
CA VAL A 454 5.42 3.93 -4.08
C VAL A 454 6.00 5.29 -4.45
N THR A 455 5.61 6.32 -3.70
CA THR A 455 5.99 7.69 -3.96
C THR A 455 7.09 8.13 -3.02
N GLY A 456 8.17 8.66 -3.57
CA GLY A 456 9.24 9.33 -2.85
C GLY A 456 9.53 10.69 -3.48
N LYS A 457 10.53 11.39 -2.97
CA LYS A 457 10.87 12.75 -3.36
C LYS A 457 11.18 12.92 -4.86
N ASN A 458 11.65 11.86 -5.52
CA ASN A 458 12.08 11.85 -6.92
C ASN A 458 11.32 10.83 -7.78
N THR A 459 10.21 10.26 -7.27
CA THR A 459 9.36 9.40 -8.11
C THR A 459 8.72 10.21 -9.23
N SER A 460 8.68 9.65 -10.41
CA SER A 460 8.04 10.27 -11.58
C SER A 460 6.54 10.39 -11.36
N GLY A 461 6.03 11.60 -11.46
CA GLY A 461 4.62 11.92 -11.39
C GLY A 461 4.19 12.61 -10.09
N ASP A 462 3.29 13.55 -10.23
CA ASP A 462 2.67 14.27 -9.10
C ASP A 462 1.48 13.44 -8.60
N HIS A 463 1.71 12.54 -7.65
CA HIS A 463 0.60 11.86 -6.99
C HIS A 463 -0.16 12.86 -6.12
N PRO A 464 -1.47 13.06 -6.36
CA PRO A 464 -2.22 14.05 -5.63
C PRO A 464 -2.37 13.67 -4.15
N LEU A 465 -2.46 14.67 -3.31
CA LEU A 465 -2.80 14.52 -1.90
C LEU A 465 -4.20 13.92 -1.74
N PRO A 466 -4.53 13.35 -0.56
CA PRO A 466 -5.91 12.98 -0.26
C PRO A 466 -6.86 14.15 -0.51
N ALA A 467 -7.89 13.90 -1.32
CA ALA A 467 -8.83 14.93 -1.74
C ALA A 467 -9.70 15.41 -0.56
N LYS A 468 -9.88 16.71 -0.47
CA LYS A 468 -10.78 17.30 0.51
C LYS A 468 -12.23 17.08 0.11
N PRO A 469 -13.16 17.00 1.06
CA PRO A 469 -14.59 17.10 0.76
C PRO A 469 -14.96 18.43 0.09
N THR A 470 -16.04 18.45 -0.70
CA THR A 470 -16.62 19.69 -1.25
C THR A 470 -17.03 20.67 -0.15
N PHE A 471 -17.51 20.14 0.97
CA PHE A 471 -17.78 20.87 2.20
C PHE A 471 -17.34 20.04 3.41
N GLN A 472 -16.72 20.68 4.38
CA GLN A 472 -16.30 20.04 5.63
C GLN A 472 -16.54 20.96 6.82
N TYR A 473 -17.00 20.36 7.91
CA TYR A 473 -16.99 20.99 9.24
C TYR A 473 -16.34 20.02 10.24
N LEU A 474 -15.28 20.50 10.89
CA LEU A 474 -14.62 19.83 12.01
C LEU A 474 -14.57 20.82 13.16
N SER A 475 -15.09 20.44 14.32
CA SER A 475 -15.08 21.32 15.49
C SER A 475 -13.66 21.64 15.95
N ASP A 476 -13.40 22.87 16.34
CA ASP A 476 -12.19 23.20 17.07
C ASP A 476 -12.43 22.99 18.57
N ASN A 477 -11.51 22.33 19.27
CA ASN A 477 -11.58 22.10 20.72
C ASN A 477 -12.84 21.34 21.21
N ASN A 478 -13.32 20.37 20.47
CA ASN A 478 -14.53 19.59 20.80
C ASN A 478 -15.83 20.43 20.94
N GLN A 479 -15.86 21.60 20.34
CA GLN A 479 -17.09 22.40 20.25
C GLN A 479 -17.95 21.92 19.06
N SER A 480 -18.75 20.90 19.29
CA SER A 480 -19.72 20.43 18.31
C SER A 480 -20.73 21.52 17.94
N LEU A 481 -21.23 21.49 16.70
CA LEU A 481 -22.34 22.38 16.28
C LEU A 481 -23.58 22.14 17.15
N PRO A 482 -24.21 23.21 17.66
CA PRO A 482 -25.49 23.05 18.33
C PRO A 482 -26.57 22.63 17.34
N ALA A 483 -27.59 21.96 17.89
CA ALA A 483 -28.74 21.50 17.17
C ALA A 483 -29.43 22.56 16.29
N ARG A 484 -29.55 22.27 15.01
CA ARG A 484 -30.31 23.08 14.04
C ARG A 484 -30.83 22.18 12.92
N ASN A 485 -32.01 22.54 12.37
CA ASN A 485 -32.50 21.95 11.13
C ASN A 485 -31.96 22.75 9.95
N GLN A 486 -30.83 22.36 9.41
CA GLN A 486 -30.13 23.16 8.42
C GLN A 486 -29.44 22.29 7.38
N THR A 487 -29.68 22.57 6.12
CA THR A 487 -28.84 22.05 5.02
C THR A 487 -27.47 22.74 5.07
N ILE A 488 -26.45 22.03 4.59
CA ILE A 488 -25.13 22.65 4.43
C ILE A 488 -25.17 23.75 3.37
N ASN A 489 -24.24 24.70 3.46
CA ASN A 489 -24.06 25.72 2.43
C ASN A 489 -23.03 25.23 1.41
N SER A 490 -23.50 24.64 0.32
CA SER A 490 -22.67 24.08 -0.73
C SER A 490 -23.40 24.00 -2.06
N ILE A 491 -22.82 23.33 -3.05
CA ILE A 491 -23.39 23.12 -4.39
C ILE A 491 -24.36 21.94 -4.34
N PRO A 492 -25.63 22.10 -4.71
CA PRO A 492 -26.58 20.98 -4.74
C PRO A 492 -26.24 20.00 -5.87
N SER A 493 -26.31 18.69 -5.57
CA SER A 493 -25.99 17.65 -6.53
C SER A 493 -27.03 16.52 -6.55
N THR A 494 -27.03 15.77 -7.65
CA THR A 494 -27.78 14.51 -7.79
C THR A 494 -26.97 13.29 -7.29
N HIS A 495 -25.66 13.45 -7.09
CA HIS A 495 -24.75 12.38 -6.69
C HIS A 495 -23.77 12.90 -5.65
N TYR A 496 -23.74 12.28 -4.48
CA TYR A 496 -22.79 12.66 -3.43
C TYR A 496 -22.65 11.60 -2.33
N TYR A 497 -21.56 11.71 -1.61
CA TYR A 497 -21.37 11.14 -0.28
C TYR A 497 -21.58 12.24 0.77
N PHE A 498 -22.28 11.92 1.85
CA PHE A 498 -22.46 12.80 3.01
C PHE A 498 -22.28 11.99 4.29
N GLU A 499 -21.52 12.50 5.24
CA GLU A 499 -21.40 11.96 6.60
C GLU A 499 -21.55 13.06 7.64
N ALA A 500 -22.14 12.72 8.78
CA ALA A 500 -22.19 13.55 9.98
C ALA A 500 -22.23 12.67 11.21
N ASN A 501 -21.44 13.01 12.22
CA ASN A 501 -21.45 12.31 13.49
C ASN A 501 -22.41 13.05 14.43
N VAL A 502 -23.36 12.32 15.01
CA VAL A 502 -24.40 12.84 15.90
C VAL A 502 -24.29 12.20 17.28
N LYS A 503 -24.35 13.03 18.33
CA LYS A 503 -24.43 12.60 19.73
C LYS A 503 -25.70 13.20 20.35
N LEU A 504 -26.56 12.36 20.92
CA LEU A 504 -27.79 12.77 21.57
C LEU A 504 -27.60 12.83 23.07
N GLN A 505 -27.78 13.99 23.68
CA GLN A 505 -27.60 14.18 25.12
C GLN A 505 -28.87 13.80 25.89
N GLY A 506 -29.03 12.51 26.21
CA GLY A 506 -30.13 11.98 27.01
C GLY A 506 -31.15 11.15 26.24
N LYS A 507 -31.91 10.33 27.00
CA LYS A 507 -32.88 9.36 26.46
C LYS A 507 -34.07 10.00 25.76
N GLY A 508 -34.31 11.29 25.90
CA GLY A 508 -35.44 12.01 25.28
C GLY A 508 -35.10 12.70 23.97
N SER A 509 -33.81 12.65 23.56
CA SER A 509 -33.34 13.44 22.42
C SER A 509 -33.66 12.81 21.08
N LYS A 510 -33.86 13.65 20.07
CA LYS A 510 -34.07 13.28 18.67
C LYS A 510 -33.12 14.09 17.78
N GLY A 511 -32.42 13.41 16.93
CA GLY A 511 -31.51 14.05 16.00
C GLY A 511 -31.08 13.11 14.90
N GLY A 512 -30.48 13.64 13.86
CA GLY A 512 -30.06 12.89 12.71
C GLY A 512 -29.61 13.78 11.56
N ILE A 513 -29.88 13.36 10.35
CA ILE A 513 -29.45 14.06 9.14
C ILE A 513 -30.64 14.37 8.20
N ILE A 514 -30.52 15.46 7.48
CA ILE A 514 -31.24 15.66 6.22
C ILE A 514 -30.39 14.92 5.18
N ALA A 515 -30.83 13.74 4.75
CA ALA A 515 -30.11 12.97 3.74
C ALA A 515 -30.15 13.68 2.38
N TRP A 516 -31.23 14.39 2.09
CA TRP A 516 -31.45 15.14 0.86
C TRP A 516 -32.59 16.12 1.02
N LYS A 517 -32.42 17.35 0.53
CA LYS A 517 -33.48 18.33 0.40
C LYS A 517 -33.29 19.10 -0.91
N SER A 518 -34.26 18.97 -1.81
CA SER A 518 -34.37 19.76 -3.05
C SER A 518 -35.20 21.02 -2.81
N ASP A 519 -36.35 20.87 -2.17
CA ASP A 519 -37.32 21.93 -1.82
C ASP A 519 -38.19 21.47 -0.64
N ASP A 520 -39.20 22.25 -0.27
CA ASP A 520 -40.10 21.92 0.85
C ASP A 520 -41.08 20.78 0.55
N ASN A 521 -41.25 20.39 -0.70
CA ASN A 521 -42.10 19.27 -1.13
C ASN A 521 -41.31 17.98 -1.40
N ASN A 522 -39.97 18.07 -1.47
CA ASN A 522 -39.10 16.97 -1.88
C ASN A 522 -37.86 16.89 -0.98
N TRP A 523 -37.85 15.96 -0.01
CA TRP A 523 -36.76 15.76 0.91
C TRP A 523 -36.77 14.35 1.53
N LEU A 524 -35.62 13.90 2.01
CA LEU A 524 -35.43 12.69 2.80
C LEU A 524 -34.70 13.05 4.10
N GLU A 525 -35.30 12.72 5.22
CA GLU A 525 -34.72 12.88 6.54
C GLU A 525 -34.55 11.55 7.26
N ILE A 526 -33.48 11.41 8.02
CA ILE A 526 -33.10 10.23 8.80
C ILE A 526 -32.90 10.67 10.24
N GLN A 527 -33.59 10.04 11.15
CA GLN A 527 -33.64 10.48 12.55
C GLN A 527 -33.47 9.29 13.51
N ILE A 528 -32.65 9.51 14.51
CA ILE A 528 -32.60 8.69 15.72
C ILE A 528 -33.57 9.27 16.75
N ASP A 529 -34.62 8.54 17.14
CA ASP A 529 -35.52 8.85 18.23
C ASP A 529 -35.12 8.00 19.45
N ALA A 530 -34.21 8.50 20.26
CA ALA A 530 -33.69 7.79 21.43
C ALA A 530 -34.74 7.58 22.51
N GLN A 531 -35.78 8.43 22.57
CA GLN A 531 -36.88 8.29 23.53
C GLN A 531 -37.67 7.00 23.30
N ASN A 532 -37.90 6.67 22.03
CA ASN A 532 -38.74 5.55 21.66
C ASN A 532 -37.92 4.35 21.13
N ASN A 533 -36.61 4.42 21.23
CA ASN A 533 -35.67 3.42 20.67
C ASN A 533 -35.93 3.12 19.19
N ARG A 534 -36.01 4.18 18.37
CA ARG A 534 -36.43 4.10 16.96
C ARG A 534 -35.42 4.75 16.02
N TRP A 535 -35.24 4.11 14.90
CA TRP A 535 -34.65 4.64 13.68
C TRP A 535 -35.79 5.05 12.72
N VAL A 536 -35.81 6.29 12.26
CA VAL A 536 -36.94 6.84 11.50
C VAL A 536 -36.47 7.39 10.17
N TYR A 537 -37.09 6.95 9.07
CA TYR A 537 -37.02 7.57 7.76
C TYR A 537 -38.27 8.36 7.48
N MET A 538 -38.12 9.59 7.07
CA MET A 538 -39.22 10.44 6.58
C MET A 538 -38.90 10.89 5.15
N LEU A 539 -39.62 10.36 4.19
CA LEU A 539 -39.48 10.71 2.78
C LEU A 539 -40.71 11.55 2.36
N ARG A 540 -40.43 12.77 1.87
CA ARG A 540 -41.47 13.61 1.27
C ARG A 540 -41.22 13.74 -0.21
N GLU A 541 -42.23 13.40 -1.01
CA GLU A 541 -42.21 13.49 -2.47
C GLU A 541 -43.51 14.16 -2.96
N ASN A 542 -43.34 15.18 -3.77
CA ASN A 542 -44.49 15.96 -4.30
C ASN A 542 -45.48 16.36 -3.18
N GLY A 543 -44.95 16.78 -2.05
CA GLY A 543 -45.77 17.22 -0.91
C GLY A 543 -46.36 16.11 -0.02
N LYS A 544 -46.23 14.83 -0.38
CA LYS A 544 -46.74 13.69 0.40
C LYS A 544 -45.61 13.09 1.23
N THR A 545 -45.80 12.91 2.53
CA THR A 545 -44.82 12.36 3.44
C THR A 545 -45.13 10.90 3.76
N GLN A 546 -44.09 10.04 3.64
CA GLN A 546 -44.08 8.67 4.13
C GLN A 546 -43.12 8.56 5.30
N THR A 547 -43.49 7.83 6.33
CA THR A 547 -42.67 7.57 7.50
C THR A 547 -42.47 6.07 7.69
N ASN A 548 -41.20 5.63 7.78
CA ASN A 548 -40.85 4.27 8.10
C ASN A 548 -40.09 4.24 9.42
N VAL A 549 -40.38 3.29 10.27
CA VAL A 549 -39.82 3.20 11.62
C VAL A 549 -39.25 1.80 11.85
N PHE A 550 -38.05 1.74 12.36
CA PHE A 550 -37.36 0.49 12.71
C PHE A 550 -36.80 0.58 14.14
N PRO A 551 -36.57 -0.52 14.83
CA PRO A 551 -35.91 -0.50 16.12
C PRO A 551 -34.42 -0.12 15.94
N LEU A 552 -33.85 0.60 16.89
CA LEU A 552 -32.40 0.76 17.04
C LEU A 552 -31.75 -0.54 17.50
N PRO A 553 -30.44 -0.73 17.30
CA PRO A 553 -29.69 -1.84 17.89
C PRO A 553 -29.94 -1.95 19.40
N VAL A 554 -29.93 -3.18 19.94
CA VAL A 554 -30.25 -3.44 21.34
C VAL A 554 -29.28 -2.75 22.31
N ASP A 555 -28.03 -2.62 21.88
CA ASP A 555 -26.93 -2.00 22.62
C ASP A 555 -26.72 -0.52 22.30
N PHE A 556 -27.62 0.10 21.52
CA PHE A 556 -27.50 1.51 21.14
C PHE A 556 -27.40 2.45 22.35
N ARG A 557 -26.39 3.32 22.36
CA ARG A 557 -26.09 4.31 23.42
C ARG A 557 -26.31 5.74 22.89
N PRO A 558 -27.30 6.50 23.32
CA PRO A 558 -27.57 7.83 22.75
C PRO A 558 -26.50 8.89 23.08
N ASN A 559 -25.80 8.78 24.20
CA ASN A 559 -24.84 9.78 24.69
C ASN A 559 -23.45 9.71 24.07
N VAL A 560 -23.28 8.97 22.99
CA VAL A 560 -22.04 8.81 22.26
C VAL A 560 -22.22 9.23 20.81
N PHE A 561 -21.13 9.50 20.10
CA PHE A 561 -21.20 9.83 18.69
C PHE A 561 -21.51 8.60 17.85
N HIS A 562 -22.49 8.75 16.95
CA HIS A 562 -22.81 7.81 15.89
C HIS A 562 -22.60 8.46 14.54
N LYS A 563 -21.88 7.80 13.65
CA LYS A 563 -21.70 8.26 12.29
C LYS A 563 -22.90 7.89 11.43
N LEU A 564 -23.59 8.87 10.90
CA LEU A 564 -24.63 8.68 9.89
C LEU A 564 -24.05 9.06 8.54
N SER A 565 -24.14 8.16 7.57
CA SER A 565 -23.65 8.45 6.21
C SER A 565 -24.65 8.04 5.13
N VAL A 566 -24.59 8.75 4.01
CA VAL A 566 -25.46 8.56 2.85
C VAL A 566 -24.65 8.65 1.58
N PHE A 567 -24.76 7.63 0.74
CA PHE A 567 -24.44 7.72 -0.68
C PHE A 567 -25.71 7.97 -1.47
N LYS A 568 -25.81 9.13 -2.10
CA LYS A 568 -26.88 9.43 -3.05
C LYS A 568 -26.39 9.17 -4.46
N ASN A 569 -27.03 8.25 -5.16
CA ASN A 569 -26.81 8.00 -6.57
C ASN A 569 -28.14 8.15 -7.33
N HIS A 570 -28.34 9.34 -7.91
CA HIS A 570 -29.56 9.71 -8.61
C HIS A 570 -30.80 9.58 -7.73
N THR A 571 -31.64 8.54 -7.90
CA THR A 571 -32.85 8.25 -7.10
C THR A 571 -32.57 7.38 -5.88
N ASP A 572 -31.38 6.82 -5.75
CA ASP A 572 -31.05 5.83 -4.73
C ASP A 572 -30.21 6.45 -3.61
N PHE A 573 -30.53 6.06 -2.38
CA PHE A 573 -29.80 6.47 -1.17
C PHE A 573 -29.40 5.24 -0.40
N THR A 574 -28.09 4.99 -0.33
CA THR A 574 -27.54 3.97 0.57
C THR A 574 -27.19 4.63 1.90
N VAL A 575 -27.85 4.18 2.95
CA VAL A 575 -27.74 4.76 4.29
C VAL A 575 -26.99 3.81 5.22
N MET A 576 -26.06 4.35 6.01
CA MET A 576 -25.28 3.59 6.98
C MET A 576 -25.30 4.28 8.35
N MET A 577 -25.16 3.51 9.40
CA MET A 577 -24.90 3.94 10.78
C MET A 577 -23.66 3.22 11.29
N ASP A 578 -22.64 3.98 11.75
CA ASP A 578 -21.36 3.45 12.26
C ASP A 578 -20.65 2.51 11.25
N ASP A 579 -20.69 2.90 9.97
CA ASP A 579 -20.19 2.12 8.83
C ASP A 579 -20.90 0.78 8.58
N LEU A 580 -21.98 0.51 9.28
CA LEU A 580 -22.83 -0.65 9.08
C LEU A 580 -24.12 -0.26 8.33
N PRO A 581 -24.74 -1.19 7.58
CA PRO A 581 -26.05 -0.97 6.99
C PRO A 581 -27.05 -0.43 8.01
N ALA A 582 -27.74 0.64 7.69
CA ALA A 582 -28.68 1.27 8.61
C ALA A 582 -29.81 0.32 9.05
N PRO A 583 -30.35 0.47 10.28
CA PRO A 583 -31.40 -0.38 10.79
C PRO A 583 -32.60 -0.54 9.85
N GLY A 584 -33.02 -1.76 9.62
CA GLY A 584 -34.20 -2.16 8.86
C GLY A 584 -34.07 -2.05 7.34
N LYS A 585 -33.69 -0.93 6.81
CA LYS A 585 -33.56 -0.72 5.35
C LYS A 585 -32.44 0.26 5.04
N SER A 586 -31.35 -0.24 4.48
CA SER A 586 -30.19 0.58 4.09
C SER A 586 -30.32 1.26 2.71
N LEU A 587 -31.08 0.66 1.78
CA LEU A 587 -31.34 1.24 0.46
C LEU A 587 -32.72 1.87 0.40
N ILE A 588 -32.80 3.20 0.21
CA ILE A 588 -34.04 3.94 0.03
C ILE A 588 -34.08 4.44 -1.41
N GLN A 589 -35.20 4.24 -2.07
CA GLN A 589 -35.42 4.67 -3.45
C GLN A 589 -36.51 5.73 -3.49
N THR A 590 -36.30 6.78 -4.31
CA THR A 590 -37.26 7.86 -4.56
C THR A 590 -37.70 7.86 -6.02
N SER A 591 -38.83 8.44 -6.29
CA SER A 591 -39.29 8.71 -7.66
C SER A 591 -38.71 10.00 -8.25
N PHE A 592 -38.11 10.84 -7.41
CA PHE A 592 -37.60 12.16 -7.76
C PHE A 592 -36.10 12.22 -7.77
N ALA A 593 -35.51 12.47 -8.94
CA ALA A 593 -34.08 12.49 -9.19
C ALA A 593 -33.41 13.87 -9.09
N GLY A 594 -34.01 14.79 -8.31
CA GLY A 594 -33.59 16.20 -8.25
C GLY A 594 -32.25 16.41 -7.56
N LYS A 595 -31.61 17.52 -7.92
CA LYS A 595 -30.48 18.05 -7.13
C LYS A 595 -30.98 18.42 -5.74
N GLY A 596 -30.13 18.27 -4.77
CA GLY A 596 -30.40 18.68 -3.39
C GLY A 596 -29.15 18.75 -2.53
N LEU A 597 -29.34 19.25 -1.34
CA LEU A 597 -28.30 19.37 -0.33
C LEU A 597 -28.63 18.49 0.87
N PRO A 598 -27.65 17.82 1.45
CA PRO A 598 -27.78 17.21 2.76
C PRO A 598 -27.64 18.23 3.87
N GLY A 599 -27.81 17.79 5.12
CA GLY A 599 -27.69 18.65 6.28
C GLY A 599 -27.84 17.91 7.60
N ILE A 600 -27.91 18.67 8.67
CA ILE A 600 -28.14 18.17 10.02
C ILE A 600 -29.57 18.44 10.45
N ARG A 601 -30.11 17.54 11.27
CA ARG A 601 -31.45 17.64 11.83
C ARG A 601 -31.48 17.39 13.34
N SER A 602 -32.17 18.24 14.07
CA SER A 602 -32.46 18.01 15.49
C SER A 602 -33.77 18.64 15.85
N ASP A 603 -34.59 17.91 16.61
CA ASP A 603 -35.87 18.41 17.14
C ASP A 603 -35.68 19.15 18.48
N ASP A 604 -34.53 19.04 19.12
CA ASP A 604 -34.22 19.71 20.37
C ASP A 604 -32.77 20.19 20.44
N ALA A 605 -32.45 20.98 21.47
CA ALA A 605 -31.12 21.56 21.69
C ALA A 605 -30.06 20.55 22.20
N ASN A 606 -30.44 19.29 22.39
CA ASN A 606 -29.59 18.28 23.04
C ASN A 606 -28.82 17.41 22.05
N ALA A 607 -28.93 17.65 20.76
CA ALA A 607 -28.11 16.99 19.76
C ALA A 607 -26.85 17.80 19.46
N GLN A 608 -25.71 17.09 19.34
CA GLN A 608 -24.41 17.64 18.95
C GLN A 608 -23.95 17.00 17.66
N PHE A 609 -23.31 17.78 16.77
CA PHE A 609 -22.82 17.34 15.48
C PHE A 609 -21.36 17.68 15.30
N ASP A 610 -20.55 16.76 14.80
CA ASP A 610 -19.16 16.97 14.42
C ASP A 610 -18.79 16.09 13.21
N GLY A 611 -17.60 16.30 12.63
CA GLY A 611 -17.10 15.48 11.55
C GLY A 611 -18.06 15.45 10.35
N ILE A 612 -18.57 16.60 9.94
CA ILE A 612 -19.49 16.70 8.80
C ILE A 612 -18.68 16.82 7.53
N ALA A 613 -18.93 15.93 6.57
CA ALA A 613 -18.30 15.97 5.25
C ALA A 613 -19.34 15.75 4.15
N TYR A 614 -19.19 16.50 3.06
CA TYR A 614 -20.01 16.37 1.86
C TYR A 614 -19.10 16.40 0.64
N THR A 615 -19.21 15.40 -0.21
CA THR A 615 -18.42 15.31 -1.44
C THR A 615 -19.33 14.98 -2.62
N ILE A 616 -19.36 15.84 -3.62
CA ILE A 616 -20.05 15.57 -4.87
C ILE A 616 -19.27 14.47 -5.61
N GLY A 617 -19.96 13.41 -6.01
CA GLY A 617 -19.35 12.31 -6.72
C GLY A 617 -20.20 11.05 -6.69
N TRP A 618 -19.70 10.03 -7.36
CA TRP A 618 -20.28 8.68 -7.33
C TRP A 618 -19.18 7.63 -7.47
N ASP A 619 -19.54 6.44 -7.06
CA ASP A 619 -18.72 5.25 -7.13
C ASP A 619 -19.59 4.12 -7.69
N GLU A 620 -19.36 3.73 -8.94
CA GLU A 620 -20.14 2.73 -9.63
C GLU A 620 -19.34 1.46 -9.84
N PHE A 621 -19.73 0.44 -9.14
CA PHE A 621 -19.15 -0.87 -9.32
C PHE A 621 -20.16 -1.92 -9.76
N ASP A 622 -21.39 -1.83 -9.24
CA ASP A 622 -22.42 -2.87 -9.41
C ASP A 622 -23.82 -2.35 -9.81
N GLU A 623 -23.98 -1.04 -10.00
CA GLU A 623 -25.35 -0.46 -10.06
C GLU A 623 -25.87 -0.12 -11.46
N GLY A 624 -25.16 -0.51 -12.53
CA GLY A 624 -25.65 -0.29 -13.90
C GLY A 624 -25.67 1.15 -14.36
N VAL A 625 -26.27 1.38 -15.51
CA VAL A 625 -26.27 2.65 -16.26
C VAL A 625 -27.18 3.75 -15.72
N ARG A 626 -27.59 3.72 -14.45
CA ARG A 626 -28.46 4.75 -13.90
C ARG A 626 -27.80 6.14 -13.93
N GLY A 627 -28.55 7.12 -14.45
CA GLY A 627 -28.06 8.50 -14.55
C GLY A 627 -27.15 8.81 -15.71
N TRP A 628 -26.76 7.84 -16.53
CA TRP A 628 -26.01 8.08 -17.75
C TRP A 628 -26.92 8.55 -18.90
N GLN A 629 -26.54 9.64 -19.55
CA GLN A 629 -27.25 10.21 -20.71
C GLN A 629 -26.52 9.86 -21.98
N ARG A 630 -27.20 9.16 -22.91
CA ARG A 630 -26.63 8.86 -24.23
C ARG A 630 -26.61 10.14 -25.10
N LEU A 631 -25.50 10.41 -25.79
CA LEU A 631 -25.29 11.62 -26.55
C LEU A 631 -25.83 11.57 -27.99
N GLU A 632 -26.06 10.40 -28.58
CA GLU A 632 -26.56 10.26 -29.96
C GLU A 632 -27.55 9.10 -30.07
N ALA A 633 -28.68 9.35 -30.76
CA ALA A 633 -29.59 8.34 -31.20
C ALA A 633 -29.06 7.73 -32.52
N VAL A 634 -28.34 6.63 -32.43
CA VAL A 634 -28.31 5.68 -33.52
C VAL A 634 -29.27 4.57 -33.15
N ASP A 635 -30.32 4.40 -33.99
CA ASP A 635 -31.32 3.37 -33.83
C ASP A 635 -30.70 1.97 -33.77
N ILE A 636 -30.36 1.51 -32.60
CA ILE A 636 -30.35 0.07 -32.26
C ILE A 636 -30.73 -0.03 -30.80
N LEU A 637 -31.98 -0.32 -30.55
CA LEU A 637 -32.51 -0.85 -29.32
C LEU A 637 -31.81 -2.20 -29.01
N GLN A 638 -30.69 -2.15 -28.33
CA GLN A 638 -30.27 -3.31 -27.58
C GLN A 638 -30.58 -3.06 -26.11
N ARG A 639 -31.50 -3.83 -25.59
CA ARG A 639 -31.81 -3.97 -24.17
C ARG A 639 -30.53 -4.16 -23.42
N LEU A 640 -30.24 -3.26 -22.50
CA LEU A 640 -29.37 -3.54 -21.37
C LEU A 640 -30.14 -4.51 -20.48
N GLU A 641 -30.01 -5.81 -20.73
CA GLU A 641 -30.45 -6.83 -19.78
C GLU A 641 -29.51 -6.78 -18.59
N ALA A 642 -30.09 -6.54 -17.41
CA ALA A 642 -29.43 -6.77 -16.14
C ALA A 642 -29.06 -8.25 -16.04
N VAL A 643 -27.78 -8.57 -16.25
CA VAL A 643 -27.25 -9.89 -15.96
C VAL A 643 -26.70 -9.83 -14.54
N ASP A 644 -27.33 -10.58 -13.66
CA ASP A 644 -26.83 -10.86 -12.31
C ASP A 644 -25.35 -11.22 -12.34
N THR A 645 -24.57 -10.52 -11.51
CA THR A 645 -23.23 -10.82 -11.02
C THR A 645 -21.99 -10.15 -11.63
N LEU A 646 -22.05 -9.36 -12.72
CA LEU A 646 -20.88 -8.53 -13.13
C LEU A 646 -21.36 -7.38 -14.01
N GLN A 647 -21.54 -6.21 -13.40
CA GLN A 647 -22.00 -5.05 -14.16
C GLN A 647 -20.83 -4.42 -14.93
N ARG A 648 -20.71 -4.81 -16.17
CA ARG A 648 -19.90 -4.16 -17.18
C ARG A 648 -20.79 -3.24 -17.99
N LEU A 649 -20.44 -1.94 -18.07
CA LEU A 649 -20.96 -1.09 -19.12
C LEU A 649 -20.34 -1.57 -20.45
N GLU A 650 -21.04 -2.40 -21.20
CA GLU A 650 -20.59 -2.81 -22.53
C GLU A 650 -21.01 -1.79 -23.59
N ALA A 651 -20.03 -1.23 -24.30
CA ALA A 651 -20.26 -0.29 -25.37
C ALA A 651 -20.05 -0.94 -26.74
N VAL A 652 -20.99 -0.72 -27.64
CA VAL A 652 -20.90 -1.13 -29.06
C VAL A 652 -20.46 0.05 -29.90
N ASP A 653 -19.90 -0.20 -31.07
CA ASP A 653 -19.33 0.81 -31.98
C ASP A 653 -19.98 2.21 -31.92
N THR A 654 -19.14 3.20 -31.63
CA THR A 654 -19.50 4.62 -31.51
C THR A 654 -20.53 4.95 -30.42
N TRP A 655 -20.24 4.52 -29.19
CA TRP A 655 -21.09 4.83 -28.05
C TRP A 655 -20.50 5.99 -27.23
N ARG A 656 -21.37 6.88 -26.73
CA ARG A 656 -21.02 8.01 -25.85
C ARG A 656 -22.07 8.17 -24.78
N ALA A 657 -21.65 8.36 -23.55
CA ALA A 657 -22.55 8.65 -22.44
C ALA A 657 -21.94 9.69 -21.51
N LEU A 658 -22.77 10.53 -20.95
CA LEU A 658 -22.40 11.55 -19.96
C LEU A 658 -23.13 11.31 -18.66
N LYS A 659 -22.48 11.65 -17.55
CA LYS A 659 -23.09 11.58 -16.23
C LYS A 659 -22.67 12.76 -15.36
N GLY A 660 -23.54 13.10 -14.40
CA GLY A 660 -23.25 14.00 -13.31
C GLY A 660 -23.52 15.47 -13.62
N ASP A 661 -23.11 16.30 -12.67
CA ASP A 661 -23.26 17.74 -12.72
C ASP A 661 -22.06 18.42 -13.41
N LEU A 662 -22.20 19.69 -13.74
CA LEU A 662 -21.10 20.51 -14.23
C LEU A 662 -20.17 20.86 -13.06
N LEU A 663 -18.91 20.45 -13.12
CA LEU A 663 -17.91 20.65 -12.08
C LEU A 663 -16.68 21.36 -12.63
N ASP A 664 -16.08 22.24 -11.85
CA ASP A 664 -14.85 22.94 -12.19
C ASP A 664 -13.62 22.03 -12.05
N GLY A 665 -13.47 21.37 -10.91
CA GLY A 665 -12.42 20.43 -10.61
C GLY A 665 -12.97 19.06 -10.23
N TYR A 666 -12.34 17.99 -10.70
CA TYR A 666 -12.73 16.61 -10.36
C TYR A 666 -11.68 15.61 -10.79
N GLU A 667 -11.76 14.44 -10.20
CA GLU A 667 -11.07 13.24 -10.64
C GLU A 667 -12.08 12.21 -11.15
N ILE A 668 -11.77 11.59 -12.29
CA ILE A 668 -12.43 10.39 -12.76
C ILE A 668 -11.41 9.26 -12.90
N SER A 669 -11.75 8.08 -12.39
CA SER A 669 -11.01 6.85 -12.59
C SER A 669 -11.91 5.75 -13.12
N VAL A 670 -11.37 4.90 -14.00
CA VAL A 670 -12.12 3.80 -14.62
C VAL A 670 -11.14 2.76 -15.16
N GLN A 671 -11.50 1.50 -15.06
CA GLN A 671 -10.85 0.44 -15.85
C GLN A 671 -11.54 0.32 -17.20
N VAL A 672 -10.77 0.39 -18.26
CA VAL A 672 -11.23 0.22 -19.64
C VAL A 672 -10.71 -1.10 -20.17
N ASP A 673 -11.60 -1.96 -20.63
CA ASP A 673 -11.30 -3.25 -21.25
C ASP A 673 -11.75 -3.21 -22.71
N GLY A 674 -10.82 -3.36 -23.64
CA GLY A 674 -11.06 -3.33 -25.08
C GLY A 674 -11.56 -4.66 -25.64
N GLY A 675 -11.68 -5.72 -24.82
CA GLY A 675 -12.02 -7.04 -25.31
C GLY A 675 -11.03 -7.56 -26.38
N ALA A 676 -11.52 -8.28 -27.36
CA ALA A 676 -10.71 -8.76 -28.50
C ALA A 676 -10.62 -7.73 -29.65
N GLY A 677 -11.15 -6.52 -29.45
CA GLY A 677 -11.24 -5.47 -30.50
C GLY A 677 -9.95 -4.67 -30.69
N LYS A 678 -9.86 -4.00 -31.80
CA LYS A 678 -8.73 -3.13 -32.19
C LYS A 678 -9.11 -1.64 -32.24
N GLY A 679 -10.22 -1.25 -31.67
CA GLY A 679 -10.68 0.12 -31.66
C GLY A 679 -10.15 0.95 -30.51
N VAL A 680 -10.83 2.05 -30.23
CA VAL A 680 -10.49 2.99 -29.16
C VAL A 680 -11.61 3.06 -28.13
N ALA A 681 -11.24 3.12 -26.84
CA ALA A 681 -12.19 3.35 -25.76
C ALA A 681 -11.56 4.14 -24.62
N GLY A 682 -12.36 4.91 -23.90
CA GLY A 682 -11.84 5.74 -22.83
C GLY A 682 -12.87 6.72 -22.28
N VAL A 683 -12.36 7.84 -21.80
CA VAL A 683 -13.15 8.86 -21.09
C VAL A 683 -13.20 10.19 -21.82
N TYR A 684 -14.29 10.92 -21.60
CA TYR A 684 -14.32 12.36 -21.76
C TYR A 684 -14.03 12.97 -20.37
N PRO A 685 -12.80 13.37 -20.09
CA PRO A 685 -12.53 14.13 -18.87
C PRO A 685 -13.17 15.52 -18.91
N VAL A 686 -13.51 16.03 -20.10
CA VAL A 686 -14.27 17.27 -20.30
C VAL A 686 -15.29 17.06 -21.40
N TYR A 687 -16.54 17.37 -21.10
CA TYR A 687 -17.58 17.52 -22.13
C TYR A 687 -18.55 18.64 -21.75
N ILE A 688 -18.61 19.65 -22.57
CA ILE A 688 -19.57 20.76 -22.49
C ILE A 688 -20.56 20.65 -23.67
N ASP A 689 -20.01 20.68 -24.88
CA ASP A 689 -20.69 20.57 -26.16
C ASP A 689 -19.75 20.04 -27.26
N SER A 690 -20.18 20.05 -28.54
CA SER A 690 -19.41 19.58 -29.70
C SER A 690 -18.15 20.42 -30.01
N ASP A 691 -18.07 21.66 -29.52
CA ASP A 691 -16.98 22.60 -29.72
C ASP A 691 -16.09 22.76 -28.49
N ASN A 692 -16.48 22.15 -27.35
CA ASN A 692 -15.80 22.24 -26.08
C ASN A 692 -15.76 20.87 -25.39
N TYR A 693 -14.79 20.05 -25.75
CA TYR A 693 -14.57 18.73 -25.15
C TYR A 693 -13.11 18.31 -25.20
N LEU A 694 -12.75 17.42 -24.31
CA LEU A 694 -11.50 16.68 -24.34
C LEU A 694 -11.82 15.20 -24.18
N LYS A 695 -11.13 14.35 -24.91
CA LYS A 695 -11.20 12.89 -24.79
C LYS A 695 -9.82 12.27 -24.64
N ALA A 696 -9.75 11.25 -23.82
CA ALA A 696 -8.58 10.41 -23.65
C ALA A 696 -8.99 8.96 -23.84
N ALA A 697 -8.42 8.30 -24.82
CA ALA A 697 -8.77 6.94 -25.20
C ALA A 697 -7.56 6.06 -25.33
N VAL A 698 -7.69 4.82 -24.91
CA VAL A 698 -6.73 3.78 -25.28
C VAL A 698 -7.06 3.27 -26.67
N ASP A 699 -6.07 3.32 -27.55
CA ASP A 699 -6.08 2.64 -28.85
C ASP A 699 -5.53 1.21 -28.64
N PHE A 700 -6.43 0.23 -28.63
CA PHE A 700 -6.12 -1.17 -28.39
C PHE A 700 -5.45 -1.86 -29.60
N SER A 701 -5.33 -1.18 -30.74
CA SER A 701 -4.60 -1.72 -31.88
C SER A 701 -3.08 -1.54 -31.75
N ASN A 702 -2.64 -0.51 -31.03
CA ASN A 702 -1.22 -0.15 -30.93
C ASN A 702 -0.74 0.17 -29.50
N GLY A 703 -1.65 0.12 -28.50
CA GLY A 703 -1.29 0.40 -27.11
C GLY A 703 -0.90 1.86 -26.85
N HIS A 704 -1.62 2.81 -27.44
CA HIS A 704 -1.40 4.24 -27.20
C HIS A 704 -2.55 4.86 -26.44
N LEU A 705 -2.25 5.80 -25.53
CA LEU A 705 -3.24 6.75 -25.07
C LEU A 705 -3.33 7.89 -26.08
N VAL A 706 -4.51 8.07 -26.65
CA VAL A 706 -4.80 9.14 -27.61
C VAL A 706 -5.58 10.23 -26.90
N VAL A 707 -4.97 11.42 -26.78
CA VAL A 707 -5.62 12.61 -26.22
C VAL A 707 -5.96 13.56 -27.37
N SER A 708 -7.22 14.00 -27.47
CA SER A 708 -7.68 14.92 -28.51
C SER A 708 -8.97 15.64 -28.09
N GLY A 709 -9.27 16.77 -28.70
CA GLY A 709 -10.48 17.53 -28.34
C GLY A 709 -10.62 18.83 -29.11
N LYS A 710 -11.53 19.65 -28.61
CA LYS A 710 -11.77 21.03 -29.07
C LYS A 710 -11.95 21.95 -27.86
N ASN A 711 -11.50 23.18 -27.99
CA ASN A 711 -11.78 24.27 -27.06
C ASN A 711 -12.17 25.52 -27.84
N GLN A 712 -13.38 26.04 -27.61
CA GLN A 712 -13.98 27.17 -28.36
C GLN A 712 -13.96 26.93 -29.88
N GLY A 713 -14.28 25.69 -30.29
CA GLY A 713 -14.26 25.25 -31.69
C GLY A 713 -12.89 24.98 -32.30
N GLN A 714 -11.79 25.40 -31.63
CA GLN A 714 -10.43 25.13 -32.10
C GLN A 714 -9.98 23.73 -31.70
N GLY A 715 -9.43 22.97 -32.64
CA GLY A 715 -8.89 21.64 -32.40
C GLY A 715 -7.69 21.66 -31.45
N ILE A 716 -7.69 20.81 -30.47
CA ILE A 716 -6.51 20.53 -29.62
C ILE A 716 -5.63 19.52 -30.38
N GLU A 717 -4.34 19.80 -30.46
CA GLU A 717 -3.40 18.92 -31.14
C GLU A 717 -3.45 17.50 -30.59
N LYS A 718 -3.68 16.53 -31.48
CA LYS A 718 -3.77 15.12 -31.12
C LYS A 718 -2.44 14.59 -30.59
N GLN A 719 -2.44 14.09 -29.39
CA GLN A 719 -1.29 13.44 -28.75
C GLN A 719 -1.47 11.92 -28.77
N ASN A 720 -0.40 11.19 -29.11
CA ASN A 720 -0.33 9.74 -29.06
C ASN A 720 0.81 9.34 -28.10
N ILE A 721 0.43 8.83 -26.95
CA ILE A 721 1.38 8.48 -25.88
C ILE A 721 1.47 6.95 -25.83
N SER A 722 2.65 6.39 -26.03
CA SER A 722 2.85 4.94 -25.96
C SER A 722 2.57 4.42 -24.55
N LEU A 723 1.72 3.40 -24.47
CA LEU A 723 1.39 2.65 -23.28
C LEU A 723 1.95 1.22 -23.36
N SER A 724 2.82 0.95 -24.33
CA SER A 724 3.39 -0.38 -24.53
C SER A 724 3.94 -0.87 -23.18
N GLY A 725 3.28 -1.84 -22.62
CA GLY A 725 3.54 -2.38 -21.32
C GLY A 725 4.08 -3.79 -21.44
N ILE A 726 5.01 -4.10 -20.58
CA ILE A 726 5.47 -5.45 -20.38
C ILE A 726 4.47 -6.13 -19.46
N LYS A 727 3.89 -7.22 -19.93
CA LYS A 727 3.13 -8.12 -19.05
C LYS A 727 4.13 -9.03 -18.36
N VAL A 728 4.29 -8.85 -17.07
CA VAL A 728 5.15 -9.70 -16.24
C VAL A 728 4.30 -10.87 -15.73
N HIS A 729 4.80 -12.07 -15.96
CA HIS A 729 4.26 -13.29 -15.41
C HIS A 729 5.16 -13.76 -14.28
N TYR A 730 4.56 -14.23 -13.20
CA TYR A 730 5.26 -14.79 -12.07
C TYR A 730 5.00 -16.30 -12.05
N ALA A 731 6.04 -17.07 -11.80
CA ALA A 731 5.95 -18.51 -11.70
C ALA A 731 6.32 -18.96 -10.29
N ASN A 732 5.73 -20.08 -9.86
CA ASN A 732 6.14 -20.75 -8.65
C ASN A 732 7.46 -21.47 -8.89
N MET A 733 8.47 -21.15 -8.09
CA MET A 733 9.76 -21.83 -8.17
C MET A 733 9.76 -23.10 -7.32
N VAL A 734 10.13 -24.20 -7.96
CA VAL A 734 10.37 -25.48 -7.28
C VAL A 734 11.85 -25.81 -7.40
N PHE A 735 12.51 -25.99 -6.25
CA PHE A 735 13.86 -26.56 -6.21
C PHE A 735 13.80 -28.06 -6.38
N SER A 736 14.38 -28.60 -7.44
CA SER A 736 14.63 -30.03 -7.55
C SER A 736 15.95 -30.39 -6.88
N ASP A 737 17.02 -29.62 -7.17
CA ASP A 737 18.33 -29.65 -6.50
C ASP A 737 19.09 -28.35 -6.84
N PHE A 738 20.37 -28.26 -6.48
CA PHE A 738 21.18 -27.08 -6.79
C PHE A 738 21.54 -26.95 -8.29
N MET A 739 21.31 -27.99 -9.08
CA MET A 739 21.61 -28.03 -10.51
C MET A 739 20.45 -27.56 -11.37
N GLU A 740 19.22 -27.75 -10.91
CA GLU A 740 18.02 -27.46 -11.68
C GLU A 740 17.05 -26.59 -10.88
N ARG A 741 16.38 -25.67 -11.59
CA ARG A 741 15.32 -24.80 -11.05
C ARG A 741 14.13 -24.81 -11.99
N HIS A 742 12.99 -25.14 -11.48
CA HIS A 742 11.75 -25.23 -12.21
C HIS A 742 10.85 -24.06 -11.86
N PHE A 743 10.36 -23.36 -12.87
CA PHE A 743 9.44 -22.24 -12.77
C PHE A 743 8.13 -22.63 -13.41
N ILE A 744 7.12 -22.83 -12.56
CA ILE A 744 5.82 -23.36 -12.95
C ILE A 744 4.81 -22.21 -12.99
N PHE A 745 4.12 -22.09 -14.12
CA PHE A 745 3.01 -21.16 -14.33
C PHE A 745 1.68 -21.87 -14.10
N ASP A 746 0.73 -21.17 -13.49
CA ASP A 746 -0.61 -21.74 -13.20
C ASP A 746 -1.41 -22.06 -14.47
N THR A 747 -1.09 -21.41 -15.58
CA THR A 747 -1.71 -21.63 -16.89
C THR A 747 -0.66 -21.56 -18.00
N PRO A 748 -0.90 -22.15 -19.17
CA PRO A 748 -0.03 -21.96 -20.33
C PRO A 748 0.19 -20.48 -20.60
N THR A 749 1.45 -20.07 -20.65
CA THR A 749 1.87 -18.67 -20.69
C THR A 749 2.80 -18.46 -21.86
N THR A 750 2.52 -17.44 -22.67
CA THR A 750 3.42 -17.04 -23.76
C THR A 750 4.48 -16.11 -23.22
N LEU A 751 5.75 -16.40 -23.50
CA LEU A 751 6.92 -15.67 -23.02
C LEU A 751 7.85 -15.39 -24.18
N ASP A 752 8.43 -14.20 -24.23
CA ASP A 752 9.43 -13.79 -25.23
C ASP A 752 10.68 -13.16 -24.61
N ALA A 753 10.72 -13.03 -23.29
CA ALA A 753 11.88 -12.51 -22.59
C ALA A 753 11.91 -13.01 -21.13
N ILE A 754 13.09 -12.85 -20.53
CA ILE A 754 13.35 -13.05 -19.11
C ILE A 754 13.87 -11.75 -18.54
N LEU A 755 13.28 -11.28 -17.45
CA LEU A 755 13.84 -10.24 -16.59
C LEU A 755 14.55 -10.90 -15.41
N PHE A 756 15.74 -10.47 -15.09
CA PHE A 756 16.48 -10.95 -13.92
C PHE A 756 17.26 -9.82 -13.26
N ASP A 757 17.48 -9.98 -11.97
CA ASP A 757 18.24 -9.01 -11.20
C ASP A 757 19.74 -9.20 -11.44
N LYS A 758 20.45 -8.12 -11.80
CA LYS A 758 21.88 -8.14 -12.11
C LYS A 758 22.78 -8.66 -10.99
N GLU A 759 22.34 -8.58 -9.73
CA GLU A 759 23.09 -9.14 -8.58
C GLU A 759 23.03 -10.67 -8.46
N ALA A 760 22.15 -11.33 -9.17
CA ALA A 760 21.96 -12.76 -9.00
C ALA A 760 23.18 -13.60 -9.43
N ILE A 761 24.11 -13.00 -10.19
CA ILE A 761 25.10 -13.79 -10.91
C ILE A 761 26.50 -13.14 -10.81
N TYR A 762 27.37 -13.75 -10.02
CA TYR A 762 28.79 -13.39 -9.98
C TYR A 762 29.69 -14.58 -10.28
N ARG A 763 30.60 -14.43 -11.20
CA ARG A 763 31.80 -15.23 -11.32
C ARG A 763 32.93 -14.60 -10.51
N SER A 764 33.91 -15.36 -10.04
CA SER A 764 34.97 -14.93 -9.10
C SER A 764 35.69 -13.63 -9.48
N ASP A 765 35.59 -13.19 -10.70
CA ASP A 765 36.33 -12.05 -11.29
C ASP A 765 35.55 -11.27 -12.36
N THR A 766 34.32 -11.66 -12.71
CA THR A 766 33.56 -11.04 -13.78
C THR A 766 32.08 -10.93 -13.45
N ILE A 767 31.48 -9.79 -13.68
CA ILE A 767 30.02 -9.62 -13.70
C ILE A 767 29.50 -10.34 -14.94
N ILE A 768 28.67 -11.38 -14.74
CA ILE A 768 28.02 -12.04 -15.85
C ILE A 768 26.75 -11.26 -16.17
N GLU A 769 26.74 -10.63 -17.32
CA GLU A 769 25.64 -9.81 -17.77
C GLU A 769 24.48 -10.63 -18.34
N ASN A 770 24.71 -11.90 -18.65
CA ASN A 770 23.75 -12.75 -19.35
C ASN A 770 23.49 -14.06 -18.60
N ILE A 771 22.25 -14.29 -18.18
CA ILE A 771 21.85 -15.47 -17.45
C ILE A 771 22.03 -16.77 -18.25
N HIS A 772 21.92 -16.70 -19.57
CA HIS A 772 22.12 -17.84 -20.46
C HIS A 772 23.59 -18.30 -20.58
N ASP A 773 24.55 -17.50 -20.12
CA ASP A 773 25.94 -17.93 -20.01
C ASP A 773 26.13 -18.92 -18.86
N LEU A 774 25.25 -18.92 -17.88
CA LEU A 774 25.28 -19.77 -16.70
C LEU A 774 24.30 -20.92 -16.73
N TYR A 775 23.22 -20.78 -17.44
CA TYR A 775 22.16 -21.78 -17.49
C TYR A 775 21.84 -22.17 -18.91
N HIS A 776 21.59 -23.47 -19.10
CA HIS A 776 20.73 -23.93 -20.18
C HIS A 776 19.30 -23.68 -19.76
N ILE A 777 18.51 -23.03 -20.62
CA ILE A 777 17.12 -22.70 -20.34
C ILE A 777 16.24 -23.52 -21.27
N TYR A 778 15.29 -24.22 -20.67
CA TYR A 778 14.32 -25.03 -21.40
C TYR A 778 12.91 -24.57 -21.09
N TYR A 779 12.00 -24.77 -22.02
CA TYR A 779 10.56 -24.63 -21.80
C TYR A 779 9.87 -25.98 -22.03
N MET A 780 8.80 -26.25 -21.27
CA MET A 780 8.03 -27.47 -21.41
C MET A 780 7.03 -27.34 -22.57
N LYS A 781 7.09 -28.27 -23.51
CA LYS A 781 6.12 -28.41 -24.61
C LYS A 781 5.75 -29.87 -24.75
N ASP A 782 4.45 -30.17 -24.74
CA ASP A 782 3.92 -31.52 -24.86
C ASP A 782 4.61 -32.53 -23.91
N GLY A 783 4.86 -32.11 -22.67
CA GLY A 783 5.51 -32.93 -21.65
C GLY A 783 7.00 -33.18 -21.85
N ARG A 784 7.67 -32.46 -22.76
CA ARG A 784 9.09 -32.59 -23.05
C ARG A 784 9.81 -31.24 -22.95
N PRO A 785 11.01 -31.17 -22.34
CA PRO A 785 11.79 -29.94 -22.31
C PRO A 785 12.35 -29.65 -23.71
N GLN A 786 12.16 -28.40 -24.18
CA GLN A 786 12.69 -27.86 -25.42
C GLN A 786 13.70 -26.76 -25.10
N PRO A 787 14.89 -26.73 -25.70
CA PRO A 787 15.87 -25.70 -25.41
C PRO A 787 15.46 -24.33 -25.96
N ILE A 788 15.74 -23.26 -25.19
CA ILE A 788 15.78 -21.90 -25.68
C ILE A 788 17.26 -21.60 -25.99
N ASP A 789 17.60 -21.50 -27.24
CA ASP A 789 18.99 -21.38 -27.75
C ASP A 789 19.30 -20.06 -28.46
N ARG A 790 18.27 -19.22 -28.67
CA ARG A 790 18.40 -17.93 -29.37
C ARG A 790 18.05 -16.80 -28.40
N PHE A 791 19.08 -16.22 -27.83
CA PHE A 791 18.96 -15.10 -26.93
C PHE A 791 19.49 -13.83 -27.56
N ARG A 792 18.85 -12.69 -27.23
CA ARG A 792 19.27 -11.35 -27.58
C ARG A 792 19.19 -10.47 -26.33
N LYS A 793 20.24 -9.70 -26.03
CA LYS A 793 20.18 -8.66 -24.99
C LYS A 793 19.23 -7.58 -25.51
N ALA A 794 18.20 -7.27 -24.74
CA ALA A 794 17.27 -6.19 -25.06
C ALA A 794 17.94 -4.84 -24.83
N ASP A 795 17.60 -3.87 -25.64
CA ASP A 795 17.85 -2.46 -25.35
C ASP A 795 16.79 -2.01 -24.30
N TRP A 796 17.14 -2.28 -23.04
CA TRP A 796 16.23 -2.18 -21.90
C TRP A 796 16.87 -1.34 -20.80
N GLU A 797 16.35 -0.14 -20.61
CA GLU A 797 16.75 0.75 -19.53
C GLU A 797 15.78 0.61 -18.35
N HIS A 798 16.03 -0.37 -17.49
CA HIS A 798 15.35 -0.45 -16.20
C HIS A 798 16.37 -0.65 -15.09
N PRO A 799 16.34 0.20 -14.05
CA PRO A 799 17.23 0.09 -12.91
C PRO A 799 17.20 -1.29 -12.25
N GLY A 800 18.36 -1.91 -12.06
CA GLY A 800 18.57 -3.17 -11.34
C GLY A 800 18.18 -4.45 -12.07
N GLN A 801 17.64 -4.34 -13.29
CA GLN A 801 17.22 -5.53 -14.04
C GLN A 801 17.92 -5.62 -15.40
N SER A 802 18.19 -6.83 -15.83
CA SER A 802 18.56 -7.15 -17.22
C SER A 802 17.43 -7.87 -17.90
N ARG A 803 17.22 -7.57 -19.17
CA ARG A 803 16.26 -8.27 -20.02
C ARG A 803 16.99 -9.03 -21.13
N ILE A 804 16.65 -10.31 -21.26
CA ILE A 804 17.09 -11.16 -22.36
C ILE A 804 15.86 -11.60 -23.13
N GLU A 805 15.88 -11.36 -24.43
CA GLU A 805 14.81 -11.72 -25.34
C GLU A 805 15.10 -13.04 -26.07
N PHE A 806 14.04 -13.73 -26.42
CA PHE A 806 14.07 -14.97 -27.22
C PHE A 806 12.78 -15.08 -28.05
N PRO A 807 12.74 -15.93 -29.07
CA PRO A 807 11.52 -16.19 -29.82
C PRO A 807 10.40 -16.64 -28.90
N ALA A 808 9.21 -16.08 -29.07
CA ALA A 808 8.08 -16.34 -28.21
C ALA A 808 7.78 -17.84 -28.08
N VAL A 809 7.65 -18.31 -26.86
CA VAL A 809 7.31 -19.70 -26.52
C VAL A 809 6.07 -19.72 -25.61
N GLU A 810 5.18 -20.68 -25.85
CA GLU A 810 4.06 -20.96 -24.94
C GLU A 810 4.41 -22.15 -24.07
N THR A 811 4.33 -21.98 -22.75
CA THR A 811 4.75 -23.01 -21.80
C THR A 811 4.02 -22.91 -20.47
N THR A 812 3.93 -24.01 -19.74
CA THR A 812 3.54 -24.07 -18.33
C THR A 812 4.76 -24.11 -17.40
N GLU A 813 5.97 -24.30 -17.96
CA GLU A 813 7.16 -24.47 -17.12
C GLU A 813 8.41 -24.06 -17.86
N LEU A 814 9.29 -23.29 -17.18
CA LEU A 814 10.66 -23.03 -17.58
C LEU A 814 11.61 -23.77 -16.63
N ILE A 815 12.65 -24.38 -17.20
CA ILE A 815 13.66 -25.14 -16.48
C ILE A 815 15.03 -24.53 -16.72
N PHE A 816 15.73 -24.20 -15.65
CA PHE A 816 17.10 -23.67 -15.67
C PHE A 816 18.05 -24.74 -15.18
N VAL A 817 18.89 -25.26 -16.05
CA VAL A 817 19.93 -26.22 -15.72
C VAL A 817 21.27 -25.51 -15.65
N ASN A 818 21.94 -25.62 -14.51
CA ASN A 818 23.21 -24.96 -14.27
C ASN A 818 24.31 -25.54 -15.18
N LYS A 819 25.03 -24.70 -15.93
CA LYS A 819 26.17 -25.07 -16.75
C LYS A 819 27.45 -25.37 -15.96
N VAL A 820 27.42 -25.21 -14.65
CA VAL A 820 28.58 -25.14 -13.77
C VAL A 820 29.13 -26.50 -13.32
N ALA A 821 28.59 -27.63 -13.77
CA ALA A 821 29.25 -28.91 -13.54
C ALA A 821 30.72 -28.96 -14.04
N GLU A 822 31.14 -27.94 -14.79
CA GLU A 822 32.47 -27.82 -15.39
C GLU A 822 33.39 -26.78 -14.70
N ASN A 823 32.94 -26.00 -13.68
CA ASN A 823 33.75 -24.94 -13.08
C ASN A 823 33.45 -24.70 -11.59
N GLU A 824 34.36 -25.07 -10.70
CA GLU A 824 34.24 -25.02 -9.24
C GLU A 824 34.14 -23.61 -8.59
N ASN A 825 34.09 -22.54 -9.37
CA ASN A 825 34.23 -21.17 -8.87
C ASN A 825 32.97 -20.33 -8.86
N PHE A 826 31.80 -20.96 -8.91
CA PHE A 826 30.53 -20.24 -8.93
C PHE A 826 29.88 -20.11 -7.54
N VAL A 827 29.66 -18.89 -7.08
CA VAL A 827 28.80 -18.60 -5.94
C VAL A 827 27.47 -18.07 -6.50
N MET A 828 26.48 -18.94 -6.56
CA MET A 828 25.10 -18.48 -6.77
C MET A 828 24.61 -17.77 -5.52
N ARG A 829 24.21 -16.52 -5.63
CA ARG A 829 23.31 -15.91 -4.68
C ARG A 829 21.87 -16.30 -5.02
N ASP A 830 21.05 -16.38 -3.99
CA ASP A 830 19.64 -16.69 -4.16
C ASP A 830 19.03 -15.80 -5.25
N PHE A 831 18.55 -16.46 -6.26
CA PHE A 831 17.80 -15.85 -7.32
C PHE A 831 16.57 -15.18 -6.70
N SER A 832 16.52 -13.87 -6.69
CA SER A 832 15.31 -13.14 -6.37
C SER A 832 14.39 -13.21 -7.59
N LEU A 833 13.51 -14.19 -7.59
CA LEU A 833 12.75 -14.64 -8.75
C LEU A 833 11.42 -13.95 -8.94
N GLN A 834 11.25 -12.79 -8.34
CA GLN A 834 9.96 -12.12 -8.32
C GLN A 834 9.49 -11.57 -9.67
N LYS A 835 10.33 -11.50 -10.72
CA LYS A 835 9.99 -10.72 -11.92
C LYS A 835 10.65 -11.25 -13.19
N VAL A 836 10.56 -12.55 -13.43
CA VAL A 836 11.47 -13.16 -14.38
C VAL A 836 10.93 -13.29 -15.81
N TRP A 837 9.61 -13.20 -16.00
CA TRP A 837 9.02 -13.60 -17.27
C TRP A 837 8.16 -12.50 -17.86
N VAL A 838 8.43 -12.13 -19.10
CA VAL A 838 7.71 -11.07 -19.76
C VAL A 838 7.31 -11.47 -21.16
N ASN A 839 6.21 -10.90 -21.59
CA ASN A 839 5.90 -10.75 -23.00
C ASN A 839 5.49 -9.30 -23.29
N GLU A 840 5.88 -8.79 -24.43
CA GLU A 840 5.36 -7.54 -24.91
C GLU A 840 3.96 -7.77 -25.45
N VAL A 841 2.97 -7.17 -24.80
CA VAL A 841 1.60 -7.21 -25.29
C VAL A 841 0.99 -5.83 -25.20
N VAL A 842 0.20 -5.51 -26.20
CA VAL A 842 -0.81 -4.47 -26.01
C VAL A 842 -1.80 -5.05 -25.01
N LYS A 843 -1.84 -4.49 -23.81
CA LYS A 843 -2.78 -4.93 -22.80
C LYS A 843 -4.20 -4.75 -23.34
N GLN A 844 -5.10 -5.63 -22.97
CA GLN A 844 -6.53 -5.47 -23.24
C GLN A 844 -7.25 -4.64 -22.20
N GLN A 845 -6.64 -4.42 -21.03
CA GLN A 845 -7.20 -3.66 -19.92
C GLN A 845 -6.21 -2.59 -19.44
N TYR A 846 -6.73 -1.38 -19.21
CA TYR A 846 -5.98 -0.26 -18.66
C TYR A 846 -6.81 0.46 -17.60
N ASN A 847 -6.16 0.91 -16.52
CA ASN A 847 -6.77 1.76 -15.52
C ASN A 847 -6.49 3.22 -15.90
N LEU A 848 -7.51 3.93 -16.35
CA LEU A 848 -7.42 5.34 -16.69
C LEU A 848 -7.84 6.20 -15.51
N ARG A 849 -7.08 7.25 -15.22
CA ARG A 849 -7.45 8.31 -14.29
C ARG A 849 -7.17 9.66 -14.93
N ALA A 850 -8.13 10.56 -14.87
CA ALA A 850 -7.98 11.93 -15.31
C ALA A 850 -8.34 12.88 -14.17
N VAL A 851 -7.42 13.79 -13.85
CA VAL A 851 -7.56 14.80 -12.80
C VAL A 851 -7.62 16.17 -13.43
N LYS A 852 -8.80 16.82 -13.39
CA LYS A 852 -8.98 18.21 -13.82
C LYS A 852 -8.95 19.09 -12.59
N ASN A 853 -7.93 19.93 -12.45
CA ASN A 853 -7.84 20.86 -11.35
C ASN A 853 -6.89 22.02 -11.68
N ASN A 854 -7.14 23.21 -11.16
CA ASN A 854 -6.27 24.39 -11.25
C ASN A 854 -5.76 24.70 -12.67
N GLY A 855 -6.69 24.68 -13.66
CA GLY A 855 -6.38 25.03 -15.05
C GLY A 855 -5.51 24.01 -15.79
N LYS A 856 -5.38 22.80 -15.28
CA LYS A 856 -4.67 21.69 -15.94
C LYS A 856 -5.47 20.38 -15.87
N ILE A 857 -5.16 19.48 -16.79
CA ILE A 857 -5.64 18.10 -16.74
C ILE A 857 -4.42 17.19 -16.76
N VAL A 858 -4.39 16.23 -15.85
CA VAL A 858 -3.32 15.24 -15.73
C VAL A 858 -3.91 13.85 -15.95
N PHE A 859 -3.26 13.06 -16.78
CA PHE A 859 -3.66 11.69 -17.11
C PHE A 859 -2.70 10.68 -16.48
N PHE A 860 -3.29 9.70 -15.82
CA PHE A 860 -2.57 8.55 -15.29
C PHE A 860 -3.10 7.29 -15.98
N VAL A 861 -2.18 6.37 -16.26
CA VAL A 861 -2.51 5.03 -16.75
C VAL A 861 -1.78 4.02 -15.86
N ASP A 862 -2.52 3.05 -15.33
CA ASP A 862 -2.00 2.04 -14.40
C ASP A 862 -1.20 2.65 -13.23
N GLY A 863 -1.70 3.78 -12.70
CA GLY A 863 -1.09 4.49 -11.57
C GLY A 863 0.10 5.39 -11.91
N LYS A 864 0.54 5.45 -13.17
CA LYS A 864 1.64 6.33 -13.61
C LYS A 864 1.10 7.55 -14.35
N GLU A 865 1.62 8.72 -14.06
CA GLU A 865 1.38 9.90 -14.90
C GLU A 865 2.00 9.70 -16.28
N VAL A 866 1.17 9.85 -17.31
CA VAL A 866 1.59 9.64 -18.70
C VAL A 866 1.53 10.92 -19.53
N TYR A 867 0.65 11.86 -19.17
CA TYR A 867 0.51 13.11 -19.89
C TYR A 867 -0.17 14.19 -19.06
N ARG A 868 0.16 15.45 -19.32
CA ARG A 868 -0.52 16.63 -18.78
C ARG A 868 -0.66 17.73 -19.80
N LEU A 869 -1.73 18.49 -19.72
CA LEU A 869 -1.92 19.68 -20.55
C LEU A 869 -2.56 20.82 -19.72
N PRO A 870 -2.24 22.09 -20.08
CA PRO A 870 -3.01 23.24 -19.62
C PRO A 870 -4.42 23.14 -20.19
N ALA A 871 -5.44 23.38 -19.36
CA ALA A 871 -6.82 23.25 -19.81
C ALA A 871 -7.73 24.22 -19.08
N ASN A 872 -7.99 25.37 -19.70
CA ASN A 872 -8.94 26.37 -19.21
C ASN A 872 -10.34 26.06 -19.79
N PHE A 873 -10.92 24.94 -19.37
CA PHE A 873 -12.32 24.62 -19.70
C PHE A 873 -13.22 25.11 -18.59
N GLN A 874 -14.38 25.62 -19.01
CA GLN A 874 -15.50 25.92 -18.10
C GLN A 874 -15.94 24.65 -17.34
N PRO A 875 -16.80 24.79 -16.31
CA PRO A 875 -17.42 23.65 -15.65
C PRO A 875 -17.98 22.65 -16.66
N SER A 876 -17.67 21.39 -16.49
CA SER A 876 -17.96 20.36 -17.48
C SER A 876 -18.45 19.07 -16.86
N ARG A 877 -19.10 18.23 -17.65
CA ARG A 877 -19.44 16.85 -17.32
C ARG A 877 -18.30 15.92 -17.74
N VAL A 878 -18.35 14.72 -17.21
CA VAL A 878 -17.52 13.61 -17.65
C VAL A 878 -18.32 12.63 -18.49
N GLY A 879 -17.63 11.83 -19.27
CA GLY A 879 -18.28 10.82 -20.10
C GLY A 879 -17.39 9.62 -20.39
N LEU A 880 -18.00 8.59 -20.94
CA LEU A 880 -17.34 7.40 -21.46
C LEU A 880 -17.62 7.30 -22.96
N PHE A 881 -16.70 6.66 -23.69
CA PHE A 881 -16.94 6.39 -25.11
C PHE A 881 -16.13 5.18 -25.61
N SER A 882 -16.62 4.59 -26.68
CA SER A 882 -15.86 3.62 -27.48
C SER A 882 -16.14 3.79 -28.96
N ALA A 883 -15.19 3.42 -29.81
CA ALA A 883 -15.33 3.41 -31.25
C ALA A 883 -14.47 2.31 -31.86
N GLY A 884 -15.06 1.49 -32.74
CA GLY A 884 -14.37 0.39 -33.43
C GLY A 884 -14.02 -0.79 -32.53
N THR A 885 -14.54 -0.84 -31.31
CA THR A 885 -14.37 -1.97 -30.39
C THR A 885 -15.55 -2.09 -29.47
N LYS A 886 -15.81 -3.32 -29.01
CA LYS A 886 -16.74 -3.62 -27.94
C LYS A 886 -15.97 -3.52 -26.62
N ALA A 887 -16.03 -2.36 -25.99
CA ALA A 887 -15.33 -2.10 -24.75
C ALA A 887 -16.25 -2.26 -23.53
N SER A 888 -15.67 -2.65 -22.40
CA SER A 888 -16.35 -2.59 -21.10
C SER A 888 -15.62 -1.63 -20.14
N PHE A 889 -16.41 -1.01 -19.26
CA PHE A 889 -15.96 -0.04 -18.27
C PHE A 889 -16.30 -0.56 -16.87
N ASN A 890 -15.35 -0.46 -15.95
CA ASN A 890 -15.44 -1.10 -14.64
C ASN A 890 -14.83 -0.21 -13.55
N GLY A 891 -15.37 -0.27 -12.33
CA GLY A 891 -14.80 0.45 -11.18
C GLY A 891 -14.75 1.96 -11.41
N ILE A 892 -15.85 2.56 -11.90
CA ILE A 892 -15.90 3.99 -12.21
C ILE A 892 -16.10 4.77 -10.91
N THR A 893 -15.14 5.64 -10.59
CA THR A 893 -15.25 6.58 -9.46
C THR A 893 -15.06 8.00 -9.96
N LEU A 894 -15.95 8.90 -9.58
CA LEU A 894 -15.78 10.33 -9.80
C LEU A 894 -16.06 11.08 -8.51
N PHE A 895 -15.23 12.08 -8.24
CA PHE A 895 -15.49 13.01 -7.15
C PHE A 895 -14.97 14.42 -7.46
N HIS A 896 -15.64 15.40 -6.88
CA HIS A 896 -15.28 16.81 -6.97
C HIS A 896 -13.98 17.09 -6.19
N LEU A 897 -13.13 17.92 -6.79
CA LEU A 897 -11.93 18.47 -6.18
C LEU A 897 -12.18 19.96 -5.94
N PRO A 898 -12.47 20.39 -4.70
CA PRO A 898 -12.60 21.79 -4.39
C PRO A 898 -11.22 22.48 -4.50
N ASP A 899 -11.23 23.77 -4.88
CA ASP A 899 -10.04 24.63 -4.95
C ASP A 899 -9.28 24.75 -3.62
#